data_b170ffd9c21cdee3b312faae3da50fa2
#
_entry.id   b170ffd9c21cdee3b312faae3da50fa2
#
_cell.length_a   1.000
_cell.length_b   1.000
_cell.length_c   1.000
_cell.angle_alpha   90.00
_cell.angle_beta   90.00
_cell.angle_gamma   90.00
#
_symmetry.space_group_name_H-M   'P 1'
#
loop_
_entity.id
_entity.type
_entity.pdbx_description
1 polymer ?
#
loop_
_entity_poly.entity_id
_entity_poly.type
_entity_poly.pdbx_seq_one_letter_code
_entity_poly.pdbx_strand_id
1 'polypeptide(L)'
;MKNNSVKRPRRWWLLLPVVASMLLTTSCREDYYLDEEEPAWLGGSIYDFLKEEGKYDYFVRLIDDLDYAEVLSKTGSKTLFVVDDATFDAFLSNNDWGVSSYEQLSDSHKKLLLNSSMLNNVYFSDMLGYGADRVEGRTIRRTSAVSIYDNLAKVPGSKLPESPYWDKYRKDGMVLLKDNTPAPLVNLTHDYLTINNLTGEDYRILTNQDSSYVYDKNDVFINGVRIAEPNLKCKNGVVHRMEKLITPLTNMAEVVSNDVSVSRFSQLLNRFAAPYYSRSASLEYQRIYGGSDSVYVKKYMATHSHNNGLSVNFLSTSVDNKIQISAPADTLVESYLKFDPGWNTFTTSDLIPMSQDMGVMFVPSDEALKTYWETGGGEFLKDRFGSWENVPDYVIDDFVNNHMKPSLIASVPSKFNQVKNDGQVEMGVKIEDVERTIMCCNGVVYITNRVFPPVSYVAVSAPTLVNENMKIMRWAIEAYGFDAYLLSMDSYYSFVLPTDEALKHYIDPLSIAKGDPELWEFFFDEKTKRVKAKAYKYDLETLQKGEEISPAPANAQVDDRLEDLIDNHIIVDNIDQSSQGKLYYRTKANGTIKVEVDPTEGLNVFGGYQIENSTPIHVTTENIKDQTKEGNGKTYIVPSVMQSSIKSVYAAISEQAGTEEAPGPFYEFHKLMNDAGVFFTNEDFASFGQTVESFNTYHYTVYVPSNESVREALAAGLPTMEDAEEFILTQEENYSFDEDDYRDSIKSIIADFVNYHIQDNSVYVGGGNTVGNFETSTLDESTGTFCRLSVTGSNTGITIEDGAGNTQSVDTSDPALYNIMTRDYLFDNSDLKSSKQIETSSFAVVHRIPQALYHKKGQIEDYIKKVERLQQQFSSNE
;
A
#
# COMPACT_ATOMS: atom_id res chain seq x y z
N MET A 1 -16.79 -17.16 44.53
CA MET A 1 -17.33 -17.12 45.89
C MET A 1 -18.85 -17.17 45.84
N LYS A 2 -19.42 -18.10 46.62
CA LYS A 2 -20.83 -18.37 46.95
C LYS A 2 -21.68 -19.08 45.91
N ASN A 3 -21.68 -20.39 46.04
CA ASN A 3 -22.74 -21.32 45.70
C ASN A 3 -24.11 -20.89 46.25
N ASN A 4 -25.14 -21.04 45.48
CA ASN A 4 -26.47 -21.28 46.01
C ASN A 4 -27.14 -22.37 45.19
N SER A 5 -27.21 -23.54 45.79
CA SER A 5 -28.00 -24.69 45.41
C SER A 5 -29.52 -24.42 45.65
N VAL A 6 -30.33 -24.58 44.63
CA VAL A 6 -31.80 -24.63 44.82
C VAL A 6 -32.25 -26.03 44.52
N LYS A 7 -32.80 -26.63 45.56
CA LYS A 7 -33.45 -27.98 45.59
C LYS A 7 -34.73 -27.97 44.73
N ARG A 8 -34.88 -28.94 43.85
CA ARG A 8 -36.13 -29.25 43.16
C ARG A 8 -37.06 -30.07 44.03
N PRO A 9 -38.36 -29.72 44.14
CA PRO A 9 -39.38 -30.63 44.75
C PRO A 9 -39.87 -31.65 43.71
N ARG A 10 -39.93 -32.89 44.12
CA ARG A 10 -40.60 -34.00 43.41
C ARG A 10 -42.08 -33.69 43.24
N ARG A 11 -42.57 -33.61 42.01
CA ARG A 11 -43.99 -33.55 41.67
C ARG A 11 -44.41 -34.89 41.04
N TRP A 12 -45.19 -35.65 41.76
CA TRP A 12 -45.84 -36.93 41.45
C TRP A 12 -47.22 -36.69 40.84
N TRP A 13 -47.53 -35.65 40.20
CA TRP A 13 -48.89 -35.28 39.70
C TRP A 13 -49.00 -35.07 38.19
N LEU A 14 -48.15 -35.67 37.38
CA LEU A 14 -48.13 -35.49 35.92
C LEU A 14 -48.41 -36.79 35.16
N LEU A 15 -48.91 -37.87 35.83
CA LEU A 15 -49.22 -39.12 35.15
C LEU A 15 -50.75 -39.34 34.86
N LEU A 16 -51.62 -38.46 35.36
CA LEU A 16 -53.04 -38.60 35.12
C LEU A 16 -53.58 -38.01 33.78
N PRO A 17 -52.98 -36.98 33.12
CA PRO A 17 -53.48 -36.54 31.81
C PRO A 17 -53.02 -37.39 30.63
N VAL A 18 -51.96 -38.21 30.77
CA VAL A 18 -51.42 -39.02 29.64
C VAL A 18 -52.26 -40.25 29.39
N VAL A 19 -52.87 -40.83 30.43
CA VAL A 19 -53.80 -41.99 30.27
C VAL A 19 -55.19 -41.57 29.76
N ALA A 20 -55.60 -40.33 30.04
CA ALA A 20 -56.91 -39.82 29.52
C ALA A 20 -56.78 -39.38 28.02
N SER A 21 -55.58 -39.03 27.52
CA SER A 21 -55.36 -38.69 26.11
C SER A 21 -55.18 -39.93 25.22
N MET A 22 -54.80 -41.10 25.74
CA MET A 22 -54.78 -42.39 25.01
C MET A 22 -56.07 -43.05 24.76
N LEU A 23 -57.15 -42.61 25.41
CA LEU A 23 -58.49 -43.19 25.23
C LEU A 23 -59.41 -42.37 24.31
N LEU A 24 -58.91 -41.26 23.75
CA LEU A 24 -59.64 -40.37 22.81
C LEU A 24 -59.14 -40.45 21.39
N THR A 25 -58.17 -41.31 21.01
CA THR A 25 -57.67 -41.46 19.67
C THR A 25 -58.23 -42.69 18.93
N THR A 26 -59.37 -43.16 19.26
CA THR A 26 -60.03 -44.16 18.44
C THR A 26 -61.31 -43.59 17.85
N SER A 27 -61.13 -42.58 16.98
CA SER A 27 -62.12 -42.23 15.98
C SER A 27 -61.61 -41.13 15.09
N CYS A 28 -61.10 -41.54 14.04
CA CYS A 28 -61.09 -40.99 12.68
C CYS A 28 -59.99 -41.73 11.91
N ARG A 29 -60.23 -42.96 11.54
CA ARG A 29 -59.65 -43.42 10.27
C ARG A 29 -60.49 -42.77 9.21
N GLU A 30 -60.17 -41.57 8.82
CA GLU A 30 -60.30 -41.15 7.44
C GLU A 30 -59.28 -41.97 6.69
N ASP A 31 -59.69 -42.89 5.89
CA ASP A 31 -58.89 -43.39 4.78
C ASP A 31 -58.60 -42.18 3.91
N TYR A 32 -57.45 -41.54 4.13
CA TYR A 32 -56.85 -40.73 3.11
C TYR A 32 -56.60 -41.69 1.95
N TYR A 33 -57.49 -41.72 1.01
CA TYR A 33 -57.21 -42.10 -0.33
C TYR A 33 -56.11 -41.14 -0.73
N LEU A 34 -54.88 -41.58 -0.65
CA LEU A 34 -53.83 -40.99 -1.41
C LEU A 34 -54.31 -41.09 -2.82
N ASP A 35 -54.74 -39.96 -3.36
CA ASP A 35 -55.05 -39.84 -4.77
C ASP A 35 -53.66 -39.96 -5.46
N GLU A 36 -53.33 -41.23 -5.80
CA GLU A 36 -52.04 -41.53 -6.47
C GLU A 36 -52.11 -41.11 -7.92
N GLU A 37 -53.22 -40.54 -8.39
CA GLU A 37 -53.31 -39.93 -9.69
C GLU A 37 -52.67 -38.55 -9.64
N GLU A 38 -51.45 -38.48 -10.19
CA GLU A 38 -50.76 -37.18 -10.38
C GLU A 38 -51.69 -36.27 -11.20
N PRO A 39 -51.89 -35.00 -10.79
CA PRO A 39 -52.73 -34.07 -11.54
C PRO A 39 -52.23 -33.96 -12.97
N ALA A 40 -53.11 -34.13 -13.96
CA ALA A 40 -52.78 -34.13 -15.40
C ALA A 40 -52.07 -32.85 -15.89
N TRP A 41 -52.13 -31.75 -15.08
CA TRP A 41 -51.44 -30.51 -15.39
C TRP A 41 -49.97 -30.49 -14.94
N LEU A 42 -49.53 -31.45 -14.18
CA LEU A 42 -48.17 -31.49 -13.60
C LEU A 42 -47.10 -31.88 -14.63
N GLY A 43 -47.49 -32.51 -15.74
CA GLY A 43 -46.60 -32.98 -16.79
C GLY A 43 -45.71 -34.15 -16.37
N GLY A 44 -44.80 -34.56 -17.22
CA GLY A 44 -43.80 -35.59 -16.95
C GLY A 44 -42.66 -35.07 -16.09
N SER A 45 -41.81 -35.99 -15.60
CA SER A 45 -40.53 -35.63 -15.00
C SER A 45 -39.60 -34.96 -16.01
N ILE A 46 -38.50 -34.36 -15.56
CA ILE A 46 -37.46 -33.85 -16.45
C ILE A 46 -37.01 -34.95 -17.43
N TYR A 47 -36.79 -36.17 -16.95
CA TYR A 47 -36.38 -37.28 -17.79
C TYR A 47 -37.46 -37.70 -18.81
N ASP A 48 -38.75 -37.78 -18.40
CA ASP A 48 -39.86 -38.08 -19.28
C ASP A 48 -40.01 -36.96 -20.33
N PHE A 49 -39.93 -35.70 -19.93
CA PHE A 49 -40.00 -34.55 -20.85
C PHE A 49 -38.95 -34.64 -21.94
N LEU A 50 -37.67 -34.94 -21.60
CA LEU A 50 -36.59 -35.04 -22.59
C LEU A 50 -36.84 -36.18 -23.60
N LYS A 51 -37.41 -37.34 -23.14
CA LYS A 51 -37.76 -38.46 -23.99
C LYS A 51 -38.95 -38.19 -24.89
N GLU A 52 -39.97 -37.58 -24.35
CA GLU A 52 -41.21 -37.31 -25.10
C GLU A 52 -41.01 -36.28 -26.21
N GLU A 53 -40.11 -35.27 -25.99
CA GLU A 53 -39.80 -34.25 -27.01
C GLU A 53 -39.02 -34.82 -28.22
N GLY A 54 -38.26 -35.95 -28.05
CA GLY A 54 -37.56 -36.65 -29.14
C GLY A 54 -36.54 -35.86 -29.89
N LYS A 55 -35.95 -34.87 -29.25
CA LYS A 55 -34.92 -33.98 -29.79
C LYS A 55 -33.74 -33.75 -28.84
N TYR A 56 -33.69 -34.54 -27.73
CA TYR A 56 -32.69 -34.42 -26.70
C TYR A 56 -32.01 -35.79 -26.45
N ASP A 57 -31.83 -36.60 -27.48
CA ASP A 57 -31.30 -37.98 -27.36
C ASP A 57 -29.93 -38.03 -26.75
N TYR A 58 -29.03 -37.06 -27.02
CA TYR A 58 -27.73 -36.95 -26.37
C TYR A 58 -27.80 -36.69 -24.87
N PHE A 59 -28.74 -35.86 -24.42
CA PHE A 59 -28.94 -35.60 -22.99
C PHE A 59 -29.59 -36.80 -22.31
N VAL A 60 -30.54 -37.46 -22.93
CA VAL A 60 -31.11 -38.71 -22.42
C VAL A 60 -30.01 -39.76 -22.25
N ARG A 61 -29.16 -39.94 -23.27
CA ARG A 61 -28.02 -40.85 -23.21
C ARG A 61 -26.99 -40.48 -22.14
N LEU A 62 -26.68 -39.18 -21.95
CA LEU A 62 -25.82 -38.69 -20.85
C LEU A 62 -26.40 -39.08 -19.48
N ILE A 63 -27.69 -38.93 -19.30
CA ILE A 63 -28.40 -39.24 -18.06
C ILE A 63 -28.35 -40.75 -17.81
N ASP A 64 -28.60 -41.57 -18.84
CA ASP A 64 -28.57 -43.03 -18.75
C ASP A 64 -27.16 -43.56 -18.50
N ASP A 65 -26.15 -43.08 -19.24
CA ASP A 65 -24.72 -43.50 -19.12
C ASP A 65 -24.13 -43.18 -17.73
N LEU A 66 -24.72 -42.20 -17.03
CA LEU A 66 -24.26 -41.77 -15.70
C LEU A 66 -25.16 -42.21 -14.56
N ASP A 67 -26.14 -43.07 -14.82
CA ASP A 67 -27.11 -43.58 -13.84
C ASP A 67 -27.95 -42.52 -13.14
N TYR A 68 -28.24 -41.36 -13.82
CA TYR A 68 -29.02 -40.27 -13.28
C TYR A 68 -30.53 -40.35 -13.61
N ALA A 69 -30.98 -41.37 -14.38
CA ALA A 69 -32.36 -41.51 -14.82
C ALA A 69 -33.33 -41.56 -13.63
N GLU A 70 -33.02 -42.30 -12.57
CA GLU A 70 -33.84 -42.39 -11.39
C GLU A 70 -33.95 -41.04 -10.63
N VAL A 71 -32.85 -40.30 -10.54
CA VAL A 71 -32.80 -38.98 -9.90
C VAL A 71 -33.66 -37.97 -10.66
N LEU A 72 -33.61 -37.97 -11.99
CA LEU A 72 -34.34 -37.02 -12.84
C LEU A 72 -35.77 -37.46 -13.18
N SER A 73 -36.18 -38.72 -12.82
CA SER A 73 -37.55 -39.17 -12.96
C SER A 73 -38.38 -39.11 -11.68
N LYS A 74 -37.75 -39.32 -10.51
CA LYS A 74 -38.49 -39.53 -9.26
C LYS A 74 -38.30 -38.48 -8.19
N THR A 75 -37.13 -37.81 -8.12
CA THR A 75 -36.78 -37.04 -6.92
C THR A 75 -36.45 -35.59 -7.19
N GLY A 76 -36.79 -34.76 -6.19
CA GLY A 76 -36.21 -33.47 -5.89
C GLY A 76 -36.56 -32.33 -6.87
N SER A 77 -36.11 -31.19 -6.51
CA SER A 77 -36.19 -29.97 -7.32
C SER A 77 -34.91 -29.81 -8.12
N LYS A 78 -34.96 -29.82 -9.45
CA LYS A 78 -33.80 -29.68 -10.33
C LYS A 78 -34.03 -28.60 -11.38
N THR A 79 -32.94 -27.97 -11.79
CA THR A 79 -32.88 -27.15 -13.01
C THR A 79 -31.92 -27.82 -13.98
N LEU A 80 -32.32 -28.02 -15.21
CA LEU A 80 -31.50 -28.61 -16.25
C LEU A 80 -31.41 -27.66 -17.46
N PHE A 81 -30.16 -27.36 -17.87
CA PHE A 81 -29.88 -26.61 -19.08
C PHE A 81 -29.53 -27.58 -20.21
N VAL A 82 -30.33 -27.61 -21.26
CA VAL A 82 -30.21 -28.59 -22.34
C VAL A 82 -30.04 -27.92 -23.70
N VAL A 83 -29.47 -28.66 -24.63
CA VAL A 83 -29.48 -28.31 -26.06
C VAL A 83 -30.12 -29.44 -26.85
N ASP A 84 -30.72 -29.16 -27.97
CA ASP A 84 -31.17 -30.17 -28.92
C ASP A 84 -29.99 -30.91 -29.58
N ASP A 85 -30.28 -32.04 -30.19
CA ASP A 85 -29.27 -32.92 -30.78
C ASP A 85 -28.47 -32.25 -31.88
N ALA A 86 -29.09 -31.39 -32.67
CA ALA A 86 -28.40 -30.64 -33.70
C ALA A 86 -27.37 -29.66 -33.12
N THR A 87 -27.70 -29.04 -32.00
CA THR A 87 -26.76 -28.14 -31.27
C THR A 87 -25.67 -28.96 -30.59
N PHE A 88 -25.98 -30.15 -30.12
CA PHE A 88 -24.97 -31.06 -29.57
C PHE A 88 -23.97 -31.56 -30.65
N ASP A 89 -24.48 -31.89 -31.84
CA ASP A 89 -23.63 -32.23 -33.01
C ASP A 89 -22.73 -31.07 -33.42
N ALA A 90 -23.23 -29.86 -33.35
CA ALA A 90 -22.40 -28.66 -33.60
C ALA A 90 -21.25 -28.52 -32.60
N PHE A 91 -21.47 -28.84 -31.34
CA PHE A 91 -20.42 -28.90 -30.33
C PHE A 91 -19.39 -30.02 -30.65
N LEU A 92 -19.86 -31.23 -30.99
CA LEU A 92 -18.97 -32.35 -31.36
C LEU A 92 -18.12 -32.04 -32.59
N SER A 93 -18.66 -31.20 -33.50
CA SER A 93 -17.93 -30.81 -34.72
C SER A 93 -16.84 -29.76 -34.46
N ASN A 94 -16.96 -28.98 -33.36
CA ASN A 94 -16.03 -27.89 -33.01
C ASN A 94 -15.95 -27.70 -31.50
N ASN A 95 -14.97 -28.31 -30.86
CA ASN A 95 -14.72 -28.23 -29.43
C ASN A 95 -13.22 -28.32 -29.10
N ASP A 96 -12.86 -27.81 -27.93
CA ASP A 96 -11.47 -27.79 -27.44
C ASP A 96 -11.02 -29.16 -26.87
N TRP A 97 -11.92 -30.15 -26.77
CA TRP A 97 -11.63 -31.46 -26.19
C TRP A 97 -11.06 -32.46 -27.23
N GLY A 98 -11.11 -32.10 -28.50
CA GLY A 98 -10.60 -32.94 -29.59
C GLY A 98 -11.45 -34.20 -29.82
N VAL A 99 -12.73 -34.17 -29.44
CA VAL A 99 -13.71 -35.24 -29.64
C VAL A 99 -14.64 -34.88 -30.78
N SER A 100 -14.93 -35.85 -31.66
CA SER A 100 -15.78 -35.63 -32.83
C SER A 100 -17.05 -36.49 -32.83
N SER A 101 -17.22 -37.37 -31.85
CA SER A 101 -18.44 -38.13 -31.63
C SER A 101 -18.70 -38.37 -30.16
N TYR A 102 -19.95 -38.71 -29.81
CA TYR A 102 -20.37 -39.00 -28.47
C TYR A 102 -19.56 -40.14 -27.82
N GLU A 103 -19.21 -41.13 -28.60
CA GLU A 103 -18.45 -42.33 -28.17
C GLU A 103 -17.00 -42.01 -27.76
N GLN A 104 -16.47 -40.87 -28.19
CA GLN A 104 -15.13 -40.40 -27.81
C GLN A 104 -15.16 -39.63 -26.48
N LEU A 105 -16.34 -39.25 -25.96
CA LEU A 105 -16.46 -38.64 -24.67
C LEU A 105 -16.06 -39.63 -23.58
N SER A 106 -15.06 -39.26 -22.77
CA SER A 106 -14.71 -39.99 -21.56
C SER A 106 -15.82 -39.85 -20.50
N ASP A 107 -15.83 -40.69 -19.48
CA ASP A 107 -16.74 -40.58 -18.35
C ASP A 107 -16.60 -39.24 -17.63
N SER A 108 -15.39 -38.72 -17.58
CA SER A 108 -15.16 -37.38 -17.02
C SER A 108 -15.78 -36.28 -17.86
N HIS A 109 -15.68 -36.35 -19.20
CA HIS A 109 -16.35 -35.42 -20.10
C HIS A 109 -17.87 -35.49 -19.92
N LYS A 110 -18.46 -36.68 -19.88
CA LYS A 110 -19.91 -36.87 -19.68
C LYS A 110 -20.37 -36.32 -18.33
N LYS A 111 -19.65 -36.62 -17.24
CA LYS A 111 -19.93 -36.07 -15.90
C LYS A 111 -19.83 -34.56 -15.89
N LEU A 112 -18.82 -34.01 -16.56
CA LEU A 112 -18.64 -32.57 -16.65
C LEU A 112 -19.79 -31.87 -17.38
N LEU A 113 -20.24 -32.42 -18.53
CA LEU A 113 -21.38 -31.90 -19.27
C LEU A 113 -22.67 -31.94 -18.45
N LEU A 114 -23.00 -33.06 -17.85
CA LEU A 114 -24.23 -33.20 -17.05
C LEU A 114 -24.20 -32.32 -15.81
N ASN A 115 -23.08 -32.30 -15.07
CA ASN A 115 -22.95 -31.49 -13.85
C ASN A 115 -22.92 -29.99 -14.14
N SER A 116 -22.35 -29.56 -15.25
CA SER A 116 -22.38 -28.15 -15.64
C SER A 116 -23.76 -27.71 -16.11
N SER A 117 -24.58 -28.64 -16.58
CA SER A 117 -25.91 -28.37 -17.09
C SER A 117 -27.01 -28.56 -16.03
N MET A 118 -26.70 -28.89 -14.77
CA MET A 118 -27.68 -29.20 -13.75
C MET A 118 -27.47 -28.42 -12.45
N LEU A 119 -28.57 -27.87 -11.91
CA LEU A 119 -28.64 -27.27 -10.57
C LEU A 119 -29.52 -28.12 -9.64
N ASN A 120 -29.19 -28.12 -8.35
CA ASN A 120 -29.89 -28.97 -7.35
C ASN A 120 -31.23 -28.41 -6.85
N ASN A 121 -31.61 -27.19 -7.26
CA ASN A 121 -32.92 -26.59 -6.94
C ASN A 121 -33.60 -26.12 -8.22
N VAL A 122 -34.90 -25.82 -8.13
CA VAL A 122 -35.63 -25.16 -9.22
C VAL A 122 -35.30 -23.69 -9.26
N TYR A 123 -34.73 -23.25 -10.37
CA TYR A 123 -34.49 -21.84 -10.66
C TYR A 123 -35.15 -21.47 -11.97
N PHE A 124 -36.21 -20.68 -11.89
CA PHE A 124 -36.75 -20.01 -13.07
C PHE A 124 -35.72 -18.96 -13.55
N SER A 125 -35.86 -18.54 -14.80
CA SER A 125 -34.90 -17.61 -15.43
C SER A 125 -34.74 -16.30 -14.65
N ASP A 126 -35.79 -15.81 -14.02
CA ASP A 126 -35.81 -14.65 -13.13
C ASP A 126 -35.20 -14.89 -11.73
N MET A 127 -35.04 -16.15 -11.36
CA MET A 127 -34.47 -16.56 -10.07
C MET A 127 -32.97 -16.92 -10.13
N LEU A 128 -32.38 -16.98 -11.32
CA LEU A 128 -31.02 -17.46 -11.49
C LEU A 128 -29.97 -16.53 -10.83
N GLY A 129 -30.29 -15.25 -10.62
CA GLY A 129 -29.48 -14.30 -9.91
C GLY A 129 -29.44 -14.45 -8.38
N TYR A 130 -30.33 -15.28 -7.79
CA TYR A 130 -30.44 -15.44 -6.35
C TYR A 130 -29.53 -16.55 -5.83
N GLY A 131 -28.68 -16.23 -4.85
CA GLY A 131 -27.85 -17.21 -4.12
C GLY A 131 -28.56 -17.74 -2.85
N ALA A 132 -27.87 -18.63 -2.14
CA ALA A 132 -28.35 -19.20 -0.89
C ALA A 132 -28.72 -18.14 0.17
N ASP A 133 -28.06 -17.02 0.17
CA ASP A 133 -28.29 -15.88 1.08
C ASP A 133 -29.28 -14.86 0.50
N ARG A 134 -29.95 -15.19 -0.58
CA ARG A 134 -30.86 -14.30 -1.30
C ARG A 134 -30.26 -12.97 -1.75
N VAL A 135 -28.97 -12.98 -2.01
CA VAL A 135 -28.28 -11.82 -2.59
C VAL A 135 -28.44 -11.88 -4.09
N GLU A 136 -29.11 -10.89 -4.66
CA GLU A 136 -29.31 -10.77 -6.11
C GLU A 136 -27.94 -10.66 -6.84
N GLY A 137 -27.89 -11.17 -8.08
CA GLY A 137 -26.67 -11.17 -8.89
C GLY A 137 -25.61 -12.18 -8.50
N ARG A 138 -25.87 -13.06 -7.54
CA ARG A 138 -24.91 -14.08 -7.08
C ARG A 138 -24.79 -15.23 -8.09
N THR A 139 -23.55 -15.66 -8.36
CA THR A 139 -23.28 -16.80 -9.23
C THR A 139 -23.50 -18.13 -8.47
N ILE A 140 -23.92 -19.15 -9.20
CA ILE A 140 -24.09 -20.50 -8.67
C ILE A 140 -22.85 -21.30 -8.99
N ARG A 141 -22.24 -21.92 -7.98
CA ARG A 141 -21.02 -22.69 -8.14
C ARG A 141 -21.27 -24.07 -8.71
N ARG A 142 -20.36 -24.56 -9.54
CA ARG A 142 -20.30 -25.88 -10.09
C ARG A 142 -18.91 -26.49 -9.98
N THR A 143 -18.84 -27.80 -9.87
CA THR A 143 -17.57 -28.50 -9.99
C THR A 143 -17.12 -28.43 -11.44
N SER A 144 -15.93 -27.90 -11.66
CA SER A 144 -15.31 -27.92 -12.98
C SER A 144 -14.41 -29.13 -13.11
N ALA A 145 -14.17 -29.47 -14.32
CA ALA A 145 -12.88 -29.91 -14.80
C ALA A 145 -12.48 -31.35 -14.64
N VAL A 146 -11.48 -31.61 -15.38
CA VAL A 146 -10.70 -32.81 -15.54
C VAL A 146 -10.36 -33.44 -14.18
N SER A 147 -10.76 -34.66 -13.99
CA SER A 147 -10.56 -35.44 -12.78
C SER A 147 -9.26 -36.22 -12.84
N ILE A 148 -8.67 -36.57 -11.70
CA ILE A 148 -7.56 -37.52 -11.60
C ILE A 148 -7.95 -38.91 -12.09
N TYR A 149 -9.23 -39.20 -12.29
CA TYR A 149 -9.74 -40.45 -12.89
C TYR A 149 -9.56 -40.46 -14.41
N ASP A 150 -9.22 -39.36 -15.06
CA ASP A 150 -8.71 -39.36 -16.41
C ASP A 150 -7.23 -39.69 -16.38
N ASN A 151 -6.79 -40.57 -17.28
CA ASN A 151 -5.37 -40.89 -17.38
C ASN A 151 -4.59 -39.67 -17.89
N LEU A 152 -4.10 -38.87 -16.97
CA LEU A 152 -3.46 -37.59 -17.25
C LEU A 152 -2.15 -37.82 -18.01
N ALA A 153 -2.06 -37.26 -19.19
CA ALA A 153 -0.81 -37.27 -19.93
C ALA A 153 0.26 -36.46 -19.21
N LYS A 154 1.48 -36.99 -19.16
CA LYS A 154 2.63 -36.29 -18.63
C LYS A 154 2.95 -35.08 -19.51
N VAL A 155 2.97 -33.88 -18.93
CA VAL A 155 3.36 -32.65 -19.62
C VAL A 155 4.85 -32.69 -19.86
N PRO A 156 5.34 -32.67 -21.14
CA PRO A 156 6.76 -32.69 -21.43
C PRO A 156 7.45 -31.43 -20.93
N GLY A 157 8.71 -31.54 -20.52
CA GLY A 157 9.47 -30.45 -19.93
C GLY A 157 9.59 -29.19 -20.80
N SER A 158 9.57 -29.38 -22.14
CA SER A 158 9.60 -28.28 -23.12
C SER A 158 8.32 -27.42 -23.12
N LYS A 159 7.23 -27.90 -22.50
CA LYS A 159 5.96 -27.19 -22.38
C LYS A 159 5.74 -26.61 -20.97
N LEU A 160 6.70 -26.83 -20.06
CA LEU A 160 6.64 -26.24 -18.71
C LEU A 160 7.12 -24.79 -18.75
N PRO A 161 6.62 -23.92 -17.81
CA PRO A 161 7.06 -22.54 -17.72
C PRO A 161 8.58 -22.38 -17.59
N GLU A 162 9.09 -21.27 -18.12
CA GLU A 162 10.53 -20.95 -18.08
C GLU A 162 10.83 -20.10 -16.84
N SER A 163 10.82 -20.75 -15.67
CA SER A 163 11.28 -20.12 -14.44
C SER A 163 12.02 -21.14 -13.56
N PRO A 164 12.87 -20.70 -12.62
CA PRO A 164 13.67 -21.57 -11.76
C PRO A 164 12.86 -22.62 -10.99
N TYR A 165 11.59 -22.32 -10.70
CA TYR A 165 10.69 -23.23 -9.97
C TYR A 165 10.36 -24.52 -10.76
N TRP A 166 10.50 -24.49 -12.10
CA TRP A 166 10.18 -25.59 -13.01
C TRP A 166 11.40 -26.35 -13.49
N ASP A 167 12.63 -25.84 -13.28
CA ASP A 167 13.86 -26.40 -13.83
C ASP A 167 14.09 -27.88 -13.50
N LYS A 168 13.74 -28.27 -12.26
CA LYS A 168 13.83 -29.66 -11.81
C LYS A 168 13.04 -30.65 -12.70
N TYR A 169 11.95 -30.18 -13.30
CA TYR A 169 11.02 -31.01 -14.06
C TYR A 169 11.20 -30.91 -15.56
N ARG A 170 12.07 -30.06 -16.06
CA ARG A 170 12.29 -29.82 -17.48
C ARG A 170 12.84 -31.06 -18.20
N LYS A 171 13.60 -31.90 -17.50
CA LYS A 171 14.19 -33.11 -18.10
C LYS A 171 13.15 -34.19 -18.34
N ASP A 172 12.34 -34.49 -17.34
CA ASP A 172 11.48 -35.68 -17.30
C ASP A 172 10.00 -35.39 -17.53
N GLY A 173 9.63 -34.11 -17.54
CA GLY A 173 8.23 -33.65 -17.51
C GLY A 173 7.55 -34.00 -16.19
N MET A 174 6.25 -33.67 -16.08
CA MET A 174 5.47 -33.92 -14.86
C MET A 174 3.98 -34.11 -15.14
N VAL A 175 3.28 -34.76 -14.22
CA VAL A 175 1.83 -34.85 -14.28
C VAL A 175 1.24 -33.62 -13.63
N LEU A 176 0.54 -32.80 -14.43
CA LEU A 176 -0.17 -31.61 -13.96
C LEU A 176 -1.67 -31.87 -13.96
N LEU A 177 -2.28 -31.71 -12.80
CA LEU A 177 -3.72 -31.65 -12.66
C LEU A 177 -4.18 -30.23 -12.97
N LYS A 178 -5.18 -30.10 -13.83
CA LYS A 178 -5.86 -28.83 -14.03
C LYS A 178 -6.61 -28.43 -12.75
N ASP A 179 -6.88 -27.14 -12.61
CA ASP A 179 -7.70 -26.66 -11.50
C ASP A 179 -9.05 -27.39 -11.46
N ASN A 180 -9.26 -28.14 -10.39
CA ASN A 180 -10.50 -28.89 -10.13
C ASN A 180 -11.36 -28.29 -9.02
N THR A 181 -11.10 -27.05 -8.63
CA THR A 181 -11.94 -26.35 -7.65
C THR A 181 -13.34 -26.10 -8.22
N PRO A 182 -14.37 -25.92 -7.37
CA PRO A 182 -15.69 -25.55 -7.84
C PRO A 182 -15.66 -24.25 -8.63
N ALA A 183 -15.99 -24.31 -9.91
CA ALA A 183 -16.11 -23.12 -10.74
C ALA A 183 -17.49 -22.47 -10.58
N PRO A 184 -17.60 -21.14 -10.59
CA PRO A 184 -18.88 -20.49 -10.63
C PRO A 184 -19.57 -20.76 -11.97
N LEU A 185 -20.87 -20.95 -11.93
CA LEU A 185 -21.72 -20.84 -13.11
C LEU A 185 -22.03 -19.34 -13.29
N VAL A 186 -21.35 -18.70 -14.22
CA VAL A 186 -21.48 -17.25 -14.43
C VAL A 186 -22.83 -16.97 -15.08
N ASN A 187 -23.72 -16.35 -14.33
CA ASN A 187 -25.03 -15.90 -14.83
C ASN A 187 -25.07 -14.37 -14.90
N LEU A 188 -25.56 -13.86 -16.01
CA LEU A 188 -25.77 -12.43 -16.22
C LEU A 188 -27.26 -12.21 -16.43
N THR A 189 -27.89 -11.54 -15.48
CA THR A 189 -29.31 -11.20 -15.44
C THR A 189 -29.51 -9.70 -15.42
N HIS A 190 -30.71 -9.25 -15.72
CA HIS A 190 -31.06 -7.84 -15.63
C HIS A 190 -30.82 -7.25 -14.23
N ASP A 191 -31.13 -8.01 -13.19
CA ASP A 191 -30.95 -7.58 -11.80
C ASP A 191 -29.46 -7.40 -11.49
N TYR A 192 -28.61 -8.33 -11.95
CA TYR A 192 -27.15 -8.18 -11.81
C TYR A 192 -26.62 -6.90 -12.44
N LEU A 193 -27.10 -6.59 -13.66
CA LEU A 193 -26.69 -5.35 -14.34
C LEU A 193 -27.15 -4.10 -13.57
N THR A 194 -28.41 -4.11 -13.12
CA THR A 194 -29.03 -2.96 -12.44
C THR A 194 -28.36 -2.67 -11.11
N ILE A 195 -28.15 -3.71 -10.28
CA ILE A 195 -27.51 -3.57 -8.96
C ILE A 195 -26.09 -3.04 -9.08
N ASN A 196 -25.36 -3.49 -10.11
CA ASN A 196 -23.96 -3.12 -10.29
C ASN A 196 -23.76 -1.91 -11.23
N ASN A 197 -24.84 -1.24 -11.65
CA ASN A 197 -24.79 -0.13 -12.60
C ASN A 197 -24.02 -0.47 -13.88
N LEU A 198 -24.33 -1.64 -14.47
CA LEU A 198 -23.82 -2.07 -15.76
C LEU A 198 -24.82 -1.71 -16.87
N THR A 199 -24.31 -1.48 -18.07
CA THR A 199 -25.12 -1.09 -19.23
C THR A 199 -25.46 -2.28 -20.13
N GLY A 200 -26.42 -2.12 -21.04
CA GLY A 200 -26.69 -3.10 -22.07
C GLY A 200 -25.51 -3.31 -23.03
N GLU A 201 -24.66 -2.30 -23.21
CA GLU A 201 -23.43 -2.42 -24.00
C GLU A 201 -22.38 -3.27 -23.28
N ASP A 202 -22.24 -3.14 -21.96
CA ASP A 202 -21.38 -4.04 -21.17
C ASP A 202 -21.86 -5.49 -21.34
N TYR A 203 -23.15 -5.69 -21.27
CA TYR A 203 -23.77 -7.00 -21.45
C TYR A 203 -23.42 -7.61 -22.81
N ARG A 204 -23.58 -6.82 -23.88
CA ARG A 204 -23.28 -7.21 -25.26
C ARG A 204 -21.81 -7.63 -25.40
N ILE A 205 -20.88 -6.83 -24.87
CA ILE A 205 -19.44 -7.07 -24.98
C ILE A 205 -19.04 -8.29 -24.13
N LEU A 206 -19.49 -8.37 -22.88
CA LEU A 206 -19.18 -9.48 -21.98
C LEU A 206 -19.69 -10.83 -22.49
N THR A 207 -20.82 -10.84 -23.22
CA THR A 207 -21.43 -12.07 -23.78
C THR A 207 -21.04 -12.33 -25.23
N ASN A 208 -20.10 -11.55 -25.77
CA ASN A 208 -19.63 -11.65 -27.17
C ASN A 208 -20.75 -11.62 -28.22
N GLN A 209 -21.75 -10.78 -27.98
CA GLN A 209 -22.80 -10.56 -28.96
C GLN A 209 -22.31 -9.57 -30.03
N ASP A 210 -22.75 -9.77 -31.26
CA ASP A 210 -22.42 -8.86 -32.36
C ASP A 210 -23.09 -7.48 -32.20
N SER A 211 -22.70 -6.53 -33.02
CA SER A 211 -23.21 -5.15 -32.98
C SER A 211 -24.71 -5.01 -33.29
N SER A 212 -25.36 -6.04 -33.81
CA SER A 212 -26.81 -6.05 -34.09
C SER A 212 -27.64 -6.46 -32.88
N TYR A 213 -27.01 -7.03 -31.85
CA TYR A 213 -27.67 -7.42 -30.61
C TYR A 213 -28.27 -6.21 -29.90
N VAL A 214 -29.54 -6.28 -29.60
CA VAL A 214 -30.25 -5.29 -28.79
C VAL A 214 -30.55 -5.92 -27.43
N TYR A 215 -30.05 -5.32 -26.38
CA TYR A 215 -30.26 -5.81 -25.01
C TYR A 215 -31.77 -5.89 -24.68
N ASP A 216 -32.21 -7.07 -24.23
CA ASP A 216 -33.54 -7.31 -23.64
C ASP A 216 -33.39 -7.68 -22.18
N LYS A 217 -34.18 -7.06 -21.29
CA LYS A 217 -34.20 -7.35 -19.85
C LYS A 217 -34.58 -8.80 -19.50
N ASN A 218 -35.21 -9.52 -20.41
CA ASN A 218 -35.58 -10.93 -20.22
C ASN A 218 -34.48 -11.90 -20.69
N ASP A 219 -33.42 -11.39 -21.34
CA ASP A 219 -32.32 -12.22 -21.76
C ASP A 219 -31.48 -12.64 -20.54
N VAL A 220 -31.18 -13.93 -20.44
CA VAL A 220 -30.33 -14.52 -19.43
C VAL A 220 -29.25 -15.32 -20.12
N PHE A 221 -28.00 -15.05 -19.75
CA PHE A 221 -26.82 -15.76 -20.23
C PHE A 221 -26.20 -16.57 -19.09
N ILE A 222 -25.87 -17.81 -19.41
CA ILE A 222 -25.16 -18.73 -18.51
C ILE A 222 -23.85 -19.09 -19.18
N ASN A 223 -22.72 -18.79 -18.51
CA ASN A 223 -21.38 -18.96 -19.08
C ASN A 223 -21.22 -18.32 -20.48
N GLY A 224 -21.87 -17.18 -20.72
CA GLY A 224 -21.86 -16.50 -22.00
C GLY A 224 -22.80 -17.10 -23.05
N VAL A 225 -23.59 -18.12 -22.71
CA VAL A 225 -24.57 -18.74 -23.62
C VAL A 225 -26.00 -18.33 -23.26
N ARG A 226 -26.74 -17.86 -24.23
CA ARG A 226 -28.14 -17.40 -24.05
C ARG A 226 -29.09 -18.56 -23.81
N ILE A 227 -30.04 -18.37 -22.91
CA ILE A 227 -31.22 -19.25 -22.78
C ILE A 227 -32.18 -18.96 -23.94
N ALA A 228 -32.32 -19.91 -24.85
CA ALA A 228 -33.20 -19.77 -26.01
C ALA A 228 -34.68 -19.92 -25.66
N GLU A 229 -34.99 -20.86 -24.74
CA GLU A 229 -36.36 -21.12 -24.32
C GLU A 229 -36.34 -21.38 -22.79
N PRO A 230 -36.74 -20.37 -21.97
CA PRO A 230 -36.73 -20.48 -20.55
C PRO A 230 -37.97 -21.19 -19.97
N ASN A 231 -37.80 -21.72 -18.75
CA ASN A 231 -38.93 -22.08 -17.86
C ASN A 231 -39.85 -23.21 -18.36
N LEU A 232 -39.31 -24.22 -19.05
CA LEU A 232 -40.04 -25.41 -19.40
C LEU A 232 -40.30 -26.26 -18.13
N LYS A 233 -41.53 -26.27 -17.68
CA LYS A 233 -41.92 -26.83 -16.36
C LYS A 233 -42.07 -28.34 -16.45
N CYS A 234 -41.45 -29.04 -15.47
CA CYS A 234 -41.58 -30.47 -15.24
C CYS A 234 -42.05 -30.73 -13.82
N LYS A 235 -42.61 -31.90 -13.53
CA LYS A 235 -43.12 -32.22 -12.17
C LYS A 235 -42.08 -32.17 -11.08
N ASN A 236 -40.80 -32.40 -11.41
CA ASN A 236 -39.66 -32.41 -10.48
C ASN A 236 -38.63 -31.32 -10.78
N GLY A 237 -39.00 -30.28 -11.54
CA GLY A 237 -38.06 -29.21 -11.83
C GLY A 237 -38.39 -28.34 -13.01
N VAL A 238 -37.37 -27.69 -13.57
CA VAL A 238 -37.45 -26.83 -14.74
C VAL A 238 -36.33 -27.15 -15.71
N VAL A 239 -36.66 -27.09 -17.01
CA VAL A 239 -35.70 -27.23 -18.10
C VAL A 239 -35.55 -25.87 -18.79
N HIS A 240 -34.32 -25.46 -19.11
CA HIS A 240 -34.02 -24.33 -19.96
C HIS A 240 -33.29 -24.83 -21.22
N ARG A 241 -33.82 -24.51 -22.40
CA ARG A 241 -33.13 -24.79 -23.64
C ARG A 241 -32.15 -23.68 -23.99
N MET A 242 -30.89 -24.08 -24.20
CA MET A 242 -29.79 -23.19 -24.49
C MET A 242 -29.53 -23.06 -25.99
N GLU A 243 -28.91 -21.95 -26.41
CA GLU A 243 -28.47 -21.75 -27.79
C GLU A 243 -27.23 -22.56 -28.15
N LYS A 244 -26.39 -22.87 -27.14
CA LYS A 244 -25.18 -23.69 -27.27
C LYS A 244 -25.02 -24.57 -26.04
N LEU A 245 -24.27 -25.65 -26.17
CA LEU A 245 -23.95 -26.51 -25.05
C LEU A 245 -23.12 -25.76 -24.00
N ILE A 246 -23.55 -25.81 -22.75
CA ILE A 246 -22.81 -25.22 -21.64
C ILE A 246 -21.61 -26.10 -21.29
N THR A 247 -20.44 -25.52 -21.34
CA THR A 247 -19.22 -26.12 -20.82
C THR A 247 -18.70 -25.24 -19.68
N PRO A 248 -17.99 -25.81 -18.68
CA PRO A 248 -17.31 -25.01 -17.67
C PRO A 248 -16.34 -24.05 -18.33
N LEU A 249 -16.38 -22.81 -17.87
CA LEU A 249 -15.39 -21.82 -18.28
C LEU A 249 -14.03 -22.16 -17.66
N THR A 250 -12.96 -21.97 -18.41
CA THR A 250 -11.59 -22.04 -17.91
C THR A 250 -11.24 -20.80 -17.11
N ASN A 251 -10.20 -20.88 -16.26
CA ASN A 251 -9.71 -19.71 -15.54
C ASN A 251 -8.88 -18.78 -16.46
N MET A 252 -8.69 -17.52 -16.01
CA MET A 252 -8.00 -16.49 -16.79
C MET A 252 -6.58 -16.91 -17.19
N ALA A 253 -5.80 -17.53 -16.29
CA ALA A 253 -4.43 -17.96 -16.57
C ALA A 253 -4.38 -19.04 -17.64
N GLU A 254 -5.34 -19.97 -17.65
CA GLU A 254 -5.41 -21.03 -18.66
C GLU A 254 -5.81 -20.48 -20.03
N VAL A 255 -6.74 -19.53 -20.06
CA VAL A 255 -7.09 -18.78 -21.28
C VAL A 255 -5.85 -18.10 -21.87
N VAL A 256 -5.13 -17.33 -21.05
CA VAL A 256 -3.90 -16.64 -21.49
C VAL A 256 -2.81 -17.64 -21.94
N SER A 257 -2.68 -18.78 -21.27
CA SER A 257 -1.67 -19.80 -21.63
C SER A 257 -1.98 -20.52 -22.94
N ASN A 258 -3.24 -20.63 -23.33
CA ASN A 258 -3.68 -21.35 -24.53
C ASN A 258 -3.80 -20.43 -25.76
N ASP A 259 -3.83 -19.12 -25.59
CA ASP A 259 -3.99 -18.18 -26.67
C ASP A 259 -2.63 -17.78 -27.27
N VAL A 260 -2.43 -18.15 -28.53
CA VAL A 260 -1.16 -17.92 -29.24
C VAL A 260 -0.88 -16.45 -29.53
N SER A 261 -1.90 -15.59 -29.52
CA SER A 261 -1.75 -14.15 -29.80
C SER A 261 -1.20 -13.35 -28.60
N VAL A 262 -1.12 -13.96 -27.43
CA VAL A 262 -0.64 -13.36 -26.18
C VAL A 262 0.46 -14.20 -25.53
N SER A 263 1.20 -14.93 -26.35
CA SER A 263 2.21 -15.88 -25.90
C SER A 263 3.30 -15.22 -25.04
N ARG A 264 3.69 -14.00 -25.35
CA ARG A 264 4.68 -13.24 -24.60
C ARG A 264 4.16 -12.86 -23.21
N PHE A 265 2.95 -12.32 -23.11
CA PHE A 265 2.34 -12.00 -21.82
C PHE A 265 2.16 -13.26 -20.96
N SER A 266 1.78 -14.38 -21.59
CA SER A 266 1.72 -15.69 -20.92
C SER A 266 3.08 -16.10 -20.32
N GLN A 267 4.19 -15.89 -21.04
CA GLN A 267 5.54 -16.15 -20.55
C GLN A 267 5.86 -15.28 -19.32
N LEU A 268 5.56 -13.97 -19.38
CA LEU A 268 5.77 -13.05 -18.25
C LEU A 268 4.93 -13.46 -17.03
N LEU A 269 3.65 -13.76 -17.23
CA LEU A 269 2.75 -14.23 -16.17
C LEU A 269 3.25 -15.54 -15.54
N ASN A 270 3.78 -16.44 -16.33
CA ASN A 270 4.26 -17.75 -15.88
C ASN A 270 5.54 -17.67 -15.02
N ARG A 271 6.25 -16.55 -15.00
CA ARG A 271 7.39 -16.33 -14.08
C ARG A 271 6.95 -16.38 -12.61
N PHE A 272 5.70 -16.02 -12.35
CA PHE A 272 5.09 -16.04 -11.01
C PHE A 272 4.35 -17.35 -10.71
N ALA A 273 4.53 -18.40 -11.52
CA ALA A 273 3.90 -19.68 -11.34
C ALA A 273 4.89 -20.75 -10.85
N ALA A 274 4.42 -21.64 -9.97
CA ALA A 274 5.19 -22.77 -9.48
C ALA A 274 4.34 -24.06 -9.44
N PRO A 275 4.98 -25.24 -9.55
CA PRO A 275 4.31 -26.52 -9.40
C PRO A 275 4.15 -26.89 -7.92
N TYR A 276 2.92 -27.02 -7.46
CA TYR A 276 2.58 -27.40 -6.10
C TYR A 276 2.24 -28.88 -6.04
N TYR A 277 2.96 -29.65 -5.25
CA TYR A 277 2.70 -31.06 -5.07
C TYR A 277 1.35 -31.29 -4.37
N SER A 278 0.48 -32.09 -4.99
CA SER A 278 -0.78 -32.53 -4.40
C SER A 278 -0.64 -33.97 -3.89
N ARG A 279 -0.48 -34.14 -2.58
CA ARG A 279 -0.34 -35.44 -1.97
C ARG A 279 -1.57 -36.34 -2.18
N SER A 280 -2.76 -35.78 -1.95
CA SER A 280 -4.01 -36.54 -2.09
C SER A 280 -4.22 -37.01 -3.55
N ALA A 281 -4.05 -36.08 -4.50
CA ALA A 281 -4.16 -36.44 -5.92
C ALA A 281 -3.08 -37.45 -6.36
N SER A 282 -1.85 -37.33 -5.87
CA SER A 282 -0.76 -38.26 -6.18
C SER A 282 -1.04 -39.67 -5.68
N LEU A 283 -1.46 -39.80 -4.42
CA LEU A 283 -1.79 -41.13 -3.85
C LEU A 283 -2.97 -41.79 -4.57
N GLU A 284 -3.99 -41.01 -4.90
CA GLU A 284 -5.15 -41.55 -5.61
C GLU A 284 -4.81 -41.91 -7.06
N TYR A 285 -4.02 -41.10 -7.77
CA TYR A 285 -3.54 -41.37 -9.11
C TYR A 285 -2.69 -42.64 -9.15
N GLN A 286 -1.75 -42.79 -8.22
CA GLN A 286 -0.91 -44.01 -8.09
C GLN A 286 -1.77 -45.24 -7.76
N ARG A 287 -2.82 -45.09 -6.95
CA ARG A 287 -3.75 -46.18 -6.64
C ARG A 287 -4.52 -46.69 -7.89
N ILE A 288 -4.92 -45.75 -8.76
CA ILE A 288 -5.73 -46.10 -9.96
C ILE A 288 -4.86 -46.64 -11.09
N TYR A 289 -3.74 -45.93 -11.36
CA TYR A 289 -2.93 -46.24 -12.55
C TYR A 289 -1.64 -47.02 -12.26
N GLY A 290 -1.29 -47.20 -11.01
CA GLY A 290 0.00 -47.78 -10.59
C GLY A 290 1.14 -46.79 -10.79
N GLY A 291 2.36 -47.26 -10.48
CA GLY A 291 3.55 -46.40 -10.63
C GLY A 291 3.83 -45.52 -9.44
N SER A 292 4.78 -44.58 -9.64
CA SER A 292 5.25 -43.65 -8.59
C SER A 292 5.14 -42.18 -9.00
N ASP A 293 4.40 -41.88 -10.05
CA ASP A 293 4.26 -40.51 -10.54
C ASP A 293 3.55 -39.62 -9.52
N SER A 294 4.10 -38.44 -9.30
CA SER A 294 3.51 -37.42 -8.44
C SER A 294 2.68 -36.43 -9.26
N VAL A 295 1.56 -36.05 -8.73
CA VAL A 295 0.63 -35.10 -9.35
C VAL A 295 0.82 -33.72 -8.73
N TYR A 296 0.96 -32.74 -9.59
CA TYR A 296 1.16 -31.34 -9.22
C TYR A 296 0.02 -30.45 -9.75
N VAL A 297 -0.18 -29.32 -9.09
CA VAL A 297 -1.09 -28.25 -9.55
C VAL A 297 -0.25 -27.01 -9.78
N LYS A 298 -0.42 -26.36 -10.92
CA LYS A 298 0.20 -25.07 -11.20
C LYS A 298 -0.54 -23.98 -10.42
N LYS A 299 0.17 -23.23 -9.59
CA LYS A 299 -0.36 -22.07 -8.87
C LYS A 299 0.49 -20.84 -9.12
N TYR A 300 -0.12 -19.67 -8.95
CA TYR A 300 0.56 -18.39 -9.02
C TYR A 300 0.83 -17.86 -7.63
N MET A 301 2.00 -17.26 -7.44
CA MET A 301 2.37 -16.54 -6.23
C MET A 301 1.61 -15.23 -6.21
N ALA A 302 0.72 -15.05 -5.24
CA ALA A 302 -0.19 -13.92 -5.21
C ALA A 302 -0.53 -13.51 -3.76
N THR A 303 -0.84 -12.22 -3.57
CA THR A 303 -1.30 -11.69 -2.26
C THR A 303 -2.64 -12.27 -1.86
N HIS A 304 -3.55 -12.42 -2.83
CA HIS A 304 -4.87 -13.02 -2.63
C HIS A 304 -4.90 -14.39 -3.31
N SER A 305 -4.64 -15.43 -2.55
CA SER A 305 -4.68 -16.79 -3.04
C SER A 305 -5.81 -17.59 -2.37
N HIS A 306 -6.09 -18.76 -2.92
CA HIS A 306 -7.12 -19.68 -2.44
C HIS A 306 -7.08 -19.98 -0.92
N ASN A 307 -5.98 -19.81 -0.24
CA ASN A 307 -5.80 -20.19 1.16
C ASN A 307 -6.10 -19.05 2.14
N ASN A 308 -7.29 -18.48 2.11
CA ASN A 308 -7.79 -17.52 3.11
C ASN A 308 -6.91 -16.29 3.33
N GLY A 309 -6.42 -15.65 2.27
CA GLY A 309 -5.65 -14.41 2.40
C GLY A 309 -4.24 -14.59 2.95
N LEU A 310 -3.77 -15.82 3.14
CA LEU A 310 -2.37 -16.06 3.42
C LEU A 310 -1.57 -15.79 2.14
N SER A 311 -0.88 -14.68 2.12
CA SER A 311 0.12 -14.40 1.09
C SER A 311 1.06 -15.59 0.99
N VAL A 312 1.31 -16.07 -0.21
CA VAL A 312 2.33 -17.09 -0.44
C VAL A 312 3.69 -16.38 -0.47
N ASN A 313 4.04 -15.71 0.63
CA ASN A 313 5.36 -15.10 0.81
C ASN A 313 6.45 -16.14 0.96
N PHE A 314 6.05 -17.40 1.18
CA PHE A 314 6.95 -18.51 1.35
C PHE A 314 6.60 -19.60 0.35
N LEU A 315 7.59 -20.07 -0.36
CA LEU A 315 7.55 -21.34 -1.03
C LEU A 315 7.71 -22.42 0.05
N SER A 316 6.69 -22.60 0.89
CA SER A 316 6.74 -23.49 2.03
C SER A 316 6.60 -24.95 1.59
N THR A 317 7.46 -25.81 2.09
CA THR A 317 7.39 -27.28 1.99
C THR A 317 6.49 -27.91 3.05
N SER A 318 5.70 -27.14 3.79
CA SER A 318 4.96 -27.68 4.93
C SER A 318 3.86 -28.66 4.54
N VAL A 319 3.88 -29.74 5.23
CA VAL A 319 3.13 -30.98 5.17
C VAL A 319 1.73 -30.78 5.77
N ASP A 320 0.83 -31.68 5.54
CA ASP A 320 -0.55 -31.85 5.99
C ASP A 320 -1.59 -31.27 5.05
N ASN A 321 -1.91 -32.09 4.04
CA ASN A 321 -2.95 -31.84 3.04
C ASN A 321 -2.80 -30.52 2.26
N LYS A 322 -1.66 -29.87 2.39
CA LYS A 322 -1.30 -28.65 1.67
C LYS A 322 -0.45 -28.97 0.48
N ILE A 323 -0.60 -28.16 -0.52
CA ILE A 323 0.18 -28.25 -1.76
C ILE A 323 1.64 -27.95 -1.42
N GLN A 324 2.57 -28.85 -1.75
CA GLN A 324 4.01 -28.63 -1.58
C GLN A 324 4.61 -28.07 -2.86
N ILE A 325 5.49 -27.10 -2.72
CA ILE A 325 6.27 -26.57 -3.84
C ILE A 325 7.63 -27.26 -3.88
N SER A 326 8.20 -27.33 -5.07
CA SER A 326 9.50 -27.93 -5.31
C SER A 326 10.69 -27.01 -5.07
N ALA A 327 10.49 -25.89 -4.42
CA ALA A 327 11.58 -25.00 -4.02
C ALA A 327 12.17 -25.40 -2.66
N PRO A 328 13.41 -24.98 -2.33
CA PRO A 328 13.96 -25.12 -0.99
C PRO A 328 13.01 -24.54 0.07
N ALA A 329 12.97 -25.20 1.24
CA ALA A 329 12.23 -24.65 2.38
C ALA A 329 12.74 -23.25 2.70
N ASP A 330 11.84 -22.35 3.08
CA ASP A 330 12.13 -20.97 3.48
C ASP A 330 12.61 -20.04 2.34
N THR A 331 12.39 -20.40 1.07
CA THR A 331 12.59 -19.44 -0.02
C THR A 331 11.50 -18.35 0.04
N LEU A 332 11.91 -17.12 0.34
CA LEU A 332 11.05 -15.95 0.24
C LEU A 332 10.82 -15.56 -1.22
N VAL A 333 9.60 -15.20 -1.55
CA VAL A 333 9.22 -14.63 -2.84
C VAL A 333 9.27 -13.11 -2.72
N GLU A 334 10.08 -12.46 -3.54
CA GLU A 334 10.19 -10.99 -3.57
C GLU A 334 9.06 -10.34 -4.35
N SER A 335 8.54 -11.06 -5.35
CA SER A 335 7.61 -10.55 -6.35
C SER A 335 6.40 -11.45 -6.47
N TYR A 336 5.20 -10.88 -6.45
CA TYR A 336 3.96 -11.62 -6.51
C TYR A 336 2.82 -10.82 -7.16
N LEU A 337 1.83 -11.57 -7.66
CA LEU A 337 0.66 -11.00 -8.29
C LEU A 337 -0.37 -10.49 -7.26
N LYS A 338 -1.22 -9.55 -7.66
CA LYS A 338 -2.33 -9.05 -6.83
C LYS A 338 -3.34 -10.14 -6.47
N PHE A 339 -3.60 -11.07 -7.38
CA PHE A 339 -4.44 -12.24 -7.15
C PHE A 339 -3.97 -13.41 -8.01
N ASP A 340 -4.37 -14.64 -7.65
CA ASP A 340 -4.07 -15.85 -8.43
C ASP A 340 -5.06 -16.00 -9.61
N PRO A 341 -4.63 -15.77 -10.86
CA PRO A 341 -5.51 -15.88 -12.04
C PRO A 341 -5.84 -17.32 -12.42
N GLY A 342 -5.19 -18.29 -11.78
CA GLY A 342 -5.37 -19.74 -12.02
C GLY A 342 -6.38 -20.41 -11.09
N TRP A 343 -6.99 -19.68 -10.13
CA TRP A 343 -7.93 -20.26 -9.17
C TRP A 343 -9.36 -19.78 -9.33
N ASN A 344 -10.30 -20.70 -9.22
CA ASN A 344 -11.73 -20.40 -9.29
C ASN A 344 -12.30 -19.80 -8.00
N THR A 345 -11.58 -19.83 -6.90
CA THR A 345 -12.06 -19.45 -5.57
C THR A 345 -11.24 -18.37 -4.90
N PHE A 346 -10.46 -17.58 -5.67
CA PHE A 346 -9.81 -16.42 -5.10
C PHE A 346 -10.82 -15.37 -4.65
N THR A 347 -10.44 -14.53 -3.71
CA THR A 347 -11.18 -13.35 -3.32
C THR A 347 -10.43 -12.11 -3.77
N THR A 348 -11.15 -11.08 -4.21
CA THR A 348 -10.53 -9.80 -4.61
C THR A 348 -10.14 -8.97 -3.39
N SER A 349 -10.82 -9.23 -2.29
CA SER A 349 -10.50 -8.77 -0.94
C SER A 349 -11.00 -9.81 0.06
N ASP A 350 -10.60 -9.71 1.31
CA ASP A 350 -11.07 -10.61 2.38
C ASP A 350 -12.59 -10.58 2.58
N LEU A 351 -13.28 -9.58 2.03
CA LEU A 351 -14.69 -9.31 2.25
C LEU A 351 -15.57 -9.62 1.03
N ILE A 352 -15.03 -9.66 -0.20
CA ILE A 352 -15.83 -9.84 -1.41
C ILE A 352 -15.51 -11.18 -2.07
N PRO A 353 -16.39 -12.19 -1.94
CA PRO A 353 -16.20 -13.48 -2.61
C PRO A 353 -16.34 -13.33 -4.13
N MET A 354 -15.65 -14.19 -4.90
CA MET A 354 -15.70 -14.24 -6.36
C MET A 354 -17.13 -14.38 -6.92
N SER A 355 -18.05 -14.94 -6.14
CA SER A 355 -19.47 -15.03 -6.52
C SER A 355 -20.19 -13.68 -6.58
N GLN A 356 -19.63 -12.63 -6.01
CA GLN A 356 -20.18 -11.27 -6.03
C GLN A 356 -19.42 -10.37 -7.01
N ASP A 357 -18.10 -10.51 -7.06
CA ASP A 357 -17.25 -9.80 -8.00
C ASP A 357 -16.09 -10.70 -8.43
N MET A 358 -15.52 -10.46 -9.59
CA MET A 358 -14.46 -11.28 -10.17
C MET A 358 -13.29 -10.37 -10.61
N GLY A 359 -12.15 -10.96 -10.95
CA GLY A 359 -11.02 -10.23 -11.48
C GLY A 359 -11.14 -9.89 -12.97
N VAL A 360 -10.27 -9.00 -13.41
CA VAL A 360 -10.08 -8.67 -14.82
C VAL A 360 -8.60 -8.65 -15.17
N MET A 361 -8.27 -9.09 -16.36
CA MET A 361 -6.94 -8.93 -16.94
C MET A 361 -7.05 -8.21 -18.28
N PHE A 362 -6.33 -7.09 -18.44
CA PHE A 362 -6.10 -6.45 -19.71
C PHE A 362 -4.80 -7.02 -20.29
N VAL A 363 -4.90 -7.92 -21.26
CA VAL A 363 -3.76 -8.68 -21.77
C VAL A 363 -3.34 -8.15 -23.13
N PRO A 364 -2.20 -7.44 -23.24
CA PRO A 364 -1.74 -6.93 -24.52
C PRO A 364 -1.33 -8.09 -25.43
N SER A 365 -1.70 -7.97 -26.71
CA SER A 365 -1.29 -8.90 -27.76
C SER A 365 0.23 -8.88 -27.96
N ASP A 366 0.78 -9.93 -28.56
CA ASP A 366 2.23 -10.01 -28.83
C ASP A 366 2.70 -8.86 -29.73
N GLU A 367 1.85 -8.38 -30.63
CA GLU A 367 2.14 -7.21 -31.48
C GLU A 367 2.14 -5.91 -30.66
N ALA A 368 1.19 -5.76 -29.73
CA ALA A 368 1.17 -4.63 -28.81
C ALA A 368 2.42 -4.58 -27.92
N LEU A 369 2.81 -5.75 -27.38
CA LEU A 369 4.04 -5.87 -26.57
C LEU A 369 5.30 -5.57 -27.39
N LYS A 370 5.36 -6.00 -28.64
CA LYS A 370 6.48 -5.71 -29.53
C LYS A 370 6.56 -4.21 -29.82
N THR A 371 5.45 -3.58 -30.16
CA THR A 371 5.38 -2.13 -30.40
C THR A 371 5.83 -1.34 -29.16
N TYR A 372 5.33 -1.71 -27.98
CA TYR A 372 5.73 -1.10 -26.72
C TYR A 372 7.25 -1.22 -26.48
N TRP A 373 7.82 -2.41 -26.67
CA TRP A 373 9.25 -2.66 -26.47
C TRP A 373 10.15 -1.90 -27.43
N GLU A 374 9.70 -1.69 -28.68
CA GLU A 374 10.52 -1.08 -29.73
C GLU A 374 10.41 0.44 -29.80
N THR A 375 9.22 1.00 -29.56
CA THR A 375 8.93 2.42 -29.82
C THR A 375 7.81 3.02 -28.97
N GLY A 376 7.27 2.27 -28.04
CA GLY A 376 6.03 2.63 -27.32
C GLY A 376 6.20 2.95 -25.84
N GLY A 377 7.41 3.32 -25.40
CA GLY A 377 7.72 3.65 -24.00
C GLY A 377 8.45 2.58 -23.21
N GLY A 378 8.67 1.38 -23.82
CA GLY A 378 9.43 0.28 -23.22
C GLY A 378 10.92 0.26 -23.59
N GLU A 379 11.40 1.25 -24.35
CA GLU A 379 12.76 1.33 -24.86
C GLU A 379 13.80 1.34 -23.73
N PHE A 380 13.50 1.96 -22.60
CA PHE A 380 14.40 1.99 -21.45
C PHE A 380 14.66 0.60 -20.85
N LEU A 381 13.66 -0.29 -20.89
CA LEU A 381 13.81 -1.71 -20.50
C LEU A 381 14.68 -2.45 -21.52
N LYS A 382 14.43 -2.20 -22.82
CA LYS A 382 15.22 -2.78 -23.91
C LYS A 382 16.68 -2.35 -23.83
N ASP A 383 16.93 -1.07 -23.64
CA ASP A 383 18.28 -0.52 -23.55
C ASP A 383 19.04 -1.05 -22.32
N ARG A 384 18.34 -1.27 -21.22
CA ARG A 384 18.94 -1.79 -19.98
C ARG A 384 19.13 -3.30 -19.97
N PHE A 385 18.12 -4.06 -20.41
CA PHE A 385 18.07 -5.50 -20.22
C PHE A 385 18.22 -6.29 -21.52
N GLY A 386 18.04 -5.68 -22.67
CA GLY A 386 18.20 -6.27 -24.00
C GLY A 386 17.04 -7.16 -24.43
N SER A 387 16.40 -7.91 -23.52
CA SER A 387 15.23 -8.75 -23.81
C SER A 387 14.32 -8.87 -22.58
N TRP A 388 13.06 -9.24 -22.80
CA TRP A 388 12.07 -9.47 -21.72
C TRP A 388 12.53 -10.54 -20.72
N GLU A 389 13.23 -11.54 -21.17
CA GLU A 389 13.73 -12.65 -20.33
C GLU A 389 14.73 -12.17 -19.28
N ASN A 390 15.48 -11.12 -19.59
CA ASN A 390 16.49 -10.54 -18.70
C ASN A 390 15.92 -9.46 -17.74
N VAL A 391 14.70 -9.01 -17.97
CA VAL A 391 14.05 -8.04 -17.05
C VAL A 391 13.80 -8.72 -15.71
N PRO A 392 14.22 -8.18 -14.58
CA PRO A 392 14.03 -8.78 -13.26
C PRO A 392 12.54 -8.99 -12.89
N ASP A 393 12.26 -9.99 -12.04
CA ASP A 393 10.89 -10.32 -11.64
C ASP A 393 10.18 -9.16 -10.96
N TYR A 394 10.87 -8.38 -10.14
CA TYR A 394 10.29 -7.20 -9.46
C TYR A 394 9.92 -6.04 -10.40
N VAL A 395 10.46 -6.00 -11.61
CA VAL A 395 10.02 -5.07 -12.65
C VAL A 395 8.82 -5.64 -13.39
N ILE A 396 8.86 -6.94 -13.68
CA ILE A 396 7.77 -7.62 -14.40
C ILE A 396 6.50 -7.73 -13.56
N ASP A 397 6.60 -7.85 -12.23
CA ASP A 397 5.39 -7.90 -11.39
C ASP A 397 4.62 -6.58 -11.41
N ASP A 398 5.28 -5.43 -11.37
CA ASP A 398 4.65 -4.12 -11.57
C ASP A 398 3.90 -4.07 -12.90
N PHE A 399 4.56 -4.54 -13.98
CA PHE A 399 3.98 -4.59 -15.30
C PHE A 399 2.73 -5.48 -15.35
N VAL A 400 2.83 -6.71 -14.89
CA VAL A 400 1.72 -7.68 -14.90
C VAL A 400 0.61 -7.20 -13.96
N ASN A 401 0.95 -6.75 -12.77
CA ASN A 401 0.00 -6.28 -11.77
C ASN A 401 -0.78 -5.04 -12.22
N ASN A 402 -0.16 -4.15 -13.01
CA ASN A 402 -0.89 -3.02 -13.57
C ASN A 402 -1.97 -3.45 -14.58
N HIS A 403 -1.78 -4.58 -15.24
CA HIS A 403 -2.74 -5.17 -16.17
C HIS A 403 -3.80 -6.06 -15.46
N MET A 404 -3.68 -6.28 -14.14
CA MET A 404 -4.61 -7.06 -13.32
C MET A 404 -5.47 -6.14 -12.44
N LYS A 405 -6.79 -6.27 -12.56
CA LYS A 405 -7.74 -5.48 -11.76
C LYS A 405 -8.62 -6.41 -10.93
N PRO A 406 -8.77 -6.13 -9.62
CA PRO A 406 -9.44 -7.04 -8.70
C PRO A 406 -10.97 -7.04 -8.81
N SER A 407 -11.56 -6.14 -9.60
CA SER A 407 -13.01 -5.97 -9.73
C SER A 407 -13.46 -5.94 -11.19
N LEU A 408 -14.31 -6.89 -11.59
CA LEU A 408 -14.99 -6.87 -12.87
C LEU A 408 -16.04 -5.73 -12.92
N ILE A 409 -16.79 -5.57 -11.82
CA ILE A 409 -17.84 -4.55 -11.73
C ILE A 409 -17.29 -3.13 -11.93
N ALA A 410 -16.04 -2.89 -11.51
CA ALA A 410 -15.35 -1.62 -11.69
C ALA A 410 -14.58 -1.53 -13.03
N SER A 411 -14.48 -2.62 -13.79
CA SER A 411 -13.63 -2.72 -15.00
C SER A 411 -14.38 -3.23 -16.21
N VAL A 412 -15.68 -2.94 -16.29
CA VAL A 412 -16.52 -3.20 -17.49
C VAL A 412 -16.36 -2.07 -18.53
N PRO A 413 -16.67 -2.29 -19.80
CA PRO A 413 -16.48 -1.31 -20.87
C PRO A 413 -17.02 0.09 -20.59
N SER A 414 -18.22 0.20 -19.99
CA SER A 414 -18.82 1.50 -19.64
C SER A 414 -18.04 2.27 -18.54
N LYS A 415 -17.14 1.59 -17.82
CA LYS A 415 -16.33 2.16 -16.73
C LYS A 415 -14.82 2.18 -17.03
N PHE A 416 -14.42 1.88 -18.26
CA PHE A 416 -13.00 1.84 -18.64
C PHE A 416 -12.27 3.16 -18.37
N ASN A 417 -12.95 4.28 -18.50
CA ASN A 417 -12.42 5.60 -18.17
C ASN A 417 -12.16 5.83 -16.67
N GLN A 418 -12.67 4.95 -15.81
CA GLN A 418 -12.46 5.00 -14.35
C GLN A 418 -11.44 3.98 -13.85
N VAL A 419 -10.97 3.08 -14.73
CA VAL A 419 -9.96 2.09 -14.39
C VAL A 419 -8.64 2.79 -14.10
N LYS A 420 -8.12 2.56 -12.89
CA LYS A 420 -6.90 3.19 -12.41
C LYS A 420 -5.68 2.31 -12.56
N ASN A 421 -4.53 2.93 -12.79
CA ASN A 421 -3.22 2.30 -12.78
C ASN A 421 -2.67 2.18 -11.34
N ASP A 422 -1.42 1.79 -11.18
CA ASP A 422 -0.70 1.68 -9.91
C ASP A 422 -0.55 3.04 -9.18
N GLY A 423 -0.43 4.14 -9.92
CA GLY A 423 -0.40 5.52 -9.40
C GLY A 423 -1.76 6.13 -9.07
N GLN A 424 -2.85 5.32 -9.07
CA GLN A 424 -4.23 5.78 -8.81
C GLN A 424 -4.76 6.81 -9.83
N VAL A 425 -4.10 6.93 -10.98
CA VAL A 425 -4.53 7.76 -12.11
C VAL A 425 -5.31 6.92 -13.12
N GLU A 426 -6.17 7.54 -13.91
CA GLU A 426 -6.90 6.86 -14.97
C GLU A 426 -5.95 6.16 -15.94
N MET A 427 -6.14 4.85 -16.13
CA MET A 427 -5.32 4.01 -17.00
C MET A 427 -5.49 4.33 -18.49
N GLY A 428 -6.56 5.04 -18.83
CA GLY A 428 -6.86 5.47 -20.19
C GLY A 428 -7.29 4.35 -21.14
N VAL A 429 -7.88 3.28 -20.58
CA VAL A 429 -8.45 2.18 -21.38
C VAL A 429 -9.68 2.66 -22.13
N LYS A 430 -9.81 2.25 -23.39
CA LYS A 430 -10.96 2.52 -24.24
C LYS A 430 -11.49 1.23 -24.85
N ILE A 431 -12.75 1.27 -25.32
CA ILE A 431 -13.38 0.10 -25.96
C ILE A 431 -12.62 -0.31 -27.24
N GLU A 432 -12.12 0.65 -28.01
CA GLU A 432 -11.32 0.40 -29.20
C GLU A 432 -9.95 -0.23 -28.94
N ASP A 433 -9.48 -0.19 -27.71
CA ASP A 433 -8.24 -0.89 -27.32
C ASP A 433 -8.44 -2.41 -27.14
N VAL A 434 -9.69 -2.86 -27.02
CA VAL A 434 -10.04 -4.27 -26.80
C VAL A 434 -10.29 -4.98 -28.13
N GLU A 435 -9.42 -5.93 -28.45
CA GLU A 435 -9.58 -6.78 -29.65
C GLU A 435 -10.56 -7.91 -29.41
N ARG A 436 -10.52 -8.53 -28.22
CA ARG A 436 -11.39 -9.66 -27.83
C ARG A 436 -11.69 -9.63 -26.34
N THR A 437 -12.91 -10.05 -26.00
CA THR A 437 -13.35 -10.26 -24.63
C THR A 437 -13.56 -11.74 -24.39
N ILE A 438 -12.96 -12.31 -23.34
CA ILE A 438 -13.09 -13.73 -23.01
C ILE A 438 -13.57 -13.83 -21.58
N MET A 439 -14.76 -14.39 -21.40
CA MET A 439 -15.33 -14.69 -20.10
C MET A 439 -14.67 -15.93 -19.53
N CYS A 440 -14.22 -15.86 -18.28
CA CYS A 440 -13.58 -16.93 -17.53
C CYS A 440 -14.39 -17.29 -16.29
N CYS A 441 -14.11 -18.46 -15.67
CA CYS A 441 -14.82 -18.86 -14.45
C CYS A 441 -14.47 -17.98 -13.23
N ASN A 442 -13.35 -17.27 -13.27
CA ASN A 442 -12.86 -16.40 -12.20
C ASN A 442 -12.68 -14.93 -12.63
N GLY A 443 -13.17 -14.56 -13.79
CA GLY A 443 -13.04 -13.19 -14.27
C GLY A 443 -13.23 -13.02 -15.76
N VAL A 444 -12.68 -11.92 -16.28
CA VAL A 444 -12.71 -11.59 -17.71
C VAL A 444 -11.29 -11.24 -18.20
N VAL A 445 -10.91 -11.76 -19.33
CA VAL A 445 -9.71 -11.37 -20.07
C VAL A 445 -10.10 -10.47 -21.24
N TYR A 446 -9.61 -9.24 -21.25
CA TYR A 446 -9.64 -8.35 -22.41
C TYR A 446 -8.28 -8.43 -23.10
N ILE A 447 -8.25 -8.95 -24.33
CA ILE A 447 -7.05 -8.90 -25.17
C ILE A 447 -6.99 -7.54 -25.80
N THR A 448 -5.86 -6.84 -25.65
CA THR A 448 -5.71 -5.43 -26.03
C THR A 448 -4.66 -5.23 -27.12
N ASN A 449 -4.91 -4.24 -27.99
CA ASN A 449 -4.01 -3.84 -29.06
C ASN A 449 -2.92 -2.87 -28.62
N ARG A 450 -2.88 -2.51 -27.33
CA ARG A 450 -1.84 -1.66 -26.73
C ARG A 450 -1.50 -2.10 -25.31
N VAL A 451 -0.31 -1.68 -24.88
CA VAL A 451 0.19 -1.86 -23.50
C VAL A 451 -0.26 -0.69 -22.63
N PHE A 452 -0.56 -0.96 -21.38
CA PHE A 452 -0.82 0.03 -20.34
C PHE A 452 0.32 -0.04 -19.30
N PRO A 453 1.40 0.73 -19.49
CA PRO A 453 2.55 0.65 -18.61
C PRO A 453 2.20 1.16 -17.21
N PRO A 454 2.85 0.61 -16.16
CA PRO A 454 2.70 1.16 -14.82
C PRO A 454 3.33 2.54 -14.70
N VAL A 455 2.79 3.36 -13.81
CA VAL A 455 3.33 4.71 -13.51
C VAL A 455 4.72 4.61 -12.88
N SER A 456 5.01 3.54 -12.13
CA SER A 456 6.32 3.26 -11.56
C SER A 456 7.46 3.29 -12.59
N TYR A 457 7.16 3.06 -13.88
CA TYR A 457 8.16 3.10 -14.95
C TYR A 457 8.56 4.51 -15.40
N VAL A 458 7.73 5.50 -15.10
CA VAL A 458 7.95 6.90 -15.53
C VAL A 458 8.02 7.88 -14.35
N ALA A 459 7.68 7.47 -13.14
CA ALA A 459 7.76 8.29 -11.94
C ALA A 459 9.22 8.54 -11.50
N VAL A 460 9.41 9.47 -10.58
CA VAL A 460 10.74 9.78 -10.01
C VAL A 460 11.41 8.60 -9.30
N SER A 461 10.67 7.57 -8.92
CA SER A 461 11.21 6.32 -8.38
C SER A 461 11.71 5.33 -9.45
N ALA A 462 11.40 5.53 -10.74
CA ALA A 462 11.78 4.63 -11.83
C ALA A 462 13.28 4.23 -11.87
N PRO A 463 14.24 5.12 -11.55
CA PRO A 463 15.65 4.72 -11.52
C PRO A 463 15.97 3.59 -10.54
N THR A 464 15.17 3.38 -9.48
CA THR A 464 15.36 2.26 -8.53
C THR A 464 15.01 0.91 -9.14
N LEU A 465 14.15 0.88 -10.17
CA LEU A 465 13.75 -0.35 -10.86
C LEU A 465 14.82 -0.89 -11.81
N VAL A 466 15.58 0.02 -12.43
CA VAL A 466 16.53 -0.35 -13.48
C VAL A 466 17.99 -0.31 -13.03
N ASN A 467 18.29 0.17 -11.83
CA ASN A 467 19.63 0.28 -11.31
C ASN A 467 19.85 -0.71 -10.14
N GLU A 468 20.73 -1.68 -10.37
CA GLU A 468 21.07 -2.71 -9.38
C GLU A 468 21.72 -2.14 -8.09
N ASN A 469 22.30 -0.95 -8.16
CA ASN A 469 22.94 -0.27 -7.03
C ASN A 469 21.95 0.58 -6.20
N MET A 470 20.64 0.34 -6.33
CA MET A 470 19.58 1.05 -5.62
C MET A 470 18.60 0.10 -4.96
N LYS A 471 19.06 -1.10 -4.63
CA LYS A 471 18.24 -2.16 -4.04
C LYS A 471 17.70 -1.79 -2.66
N ILE A 472 18.51 -1.08 -1.86
CA ILE A 472 18.11 -0.64 -0.52
C ILE A 472 16.97 0.38 -0.63
N MET A 473 17.13 1.40 -1.46
CA MET A 473 16.11 2.44 -1.63
C MET A 473 14.82 1.89 -2.25
N ARG A 474 14.92 1.00 -3.25
CA ARG A 474 13.75 0.32 -3.81
C ARG A 474 12.98 -0.42 -2.73
N TRP A 475 13.66 -1.28 -1.97
CA TRP A 475 13.04 -2.03 -0.90
C TRP A 475 12.37 -1.12 0.15
N ALA A 476 13.04 -0.03 0.54
CA ALA A 476 12.52 0.89 1.55
C ALA A 476 11.29 1.66 1.05
N ILE A 477 11.29 2.10 -0.22
CA ILE A 477 10.12 2.75 -0.85
C ILE A 477 8.89 1.83 -0.80
N GLU A 478 9.05 0.55 -1.19
CA GLU A 478 7.98 -0.44 -1.16
C GLU A 478 7.54 -0.79 0.27
N ALA A 479 8.52 -1.06 1.16
CA ALA A 479 8.26 -1.54 2.53
C ALA A 479 7.52 -0.51 3.40
N TYR A 480 7.75 0.79 3.17
CA TYR A 480 7.12 1.87 3.94
C TYR A 480 6.00 2.58 3.19
N GLY A 481 5.62 2.09 2.00
CA GLY A 481 4.49 2.62 1.23
C GLY A 481 4.73 3.99 0.60
N PHE A 482 5.99 4.38 0.38
CA PHE A 482 6.32 5.63 -0.33
C PHE A 482 6.00 5.58 -1.82
N ASP A 483 5.83 4.39 -2.38
CA ASP A 483 5.40 4.19 -3.76
C ASP A 483 4.09 4.94 -4.04
N ALA A 484 3.08 4.79 -3.18
CA ALA A 484 1.81 5.51 -3.34
C ALA A 484 1.98 7.04 -3.39
N TYR A 485 2.95 7.59 -2.66
CA TYR A 485 3.26 9.01 -2.66
C TYR A 485 4.06 9.44 -3.89
N LEU A 486 5.14 8.69 -4.21
CA LEU A 486 6.04 9.01 -5.32
C LEU A 486 5.44 8.74 -6.71
N LEU A 487 4.36 7.95 -6.79
CA LEU A 487 3.61 7.71 -8.01
C LEU A 487 2.52 8.75 -8.29
N SER A 488 2.29 9.73 -7.40
CA SER A 488 1.30 10.78 -7.61
C SER A 488 1.72 11.69 -8.77
N MET A 489 0.85 11.81 -9.78
CA MET A 489 1.07 12.64 -10.95
C MET A 489 0.57 14.09 -10.78
N ASP A 490 -0.06 14.40 -9.65
CA ASP A 490 -0.60 15.74 -9.34
C ASP A 490 0.46 16.68 -8.75
N SER A 491 1.64 16.17 -8.44
CA SER A 491 2.73 16.92 -7.83
C SER A 491 4.01 16.79 -8.65
N TYR A 492 4.87 17.79 -8.55
CA TYR A 492 6.22 17.74 -9.08
C TYR A 492 7.17 17.34 -7.97
N TYR A 493 7.98 16.32 -8.20
CA TYR A 493 8.97 15.85 -7.24
C TYR A 493 10.40 16.07 -7.76
N SER A 494 11.26 16.51 -6.87
CA SER A 494 12.71 16.36 -6.96
C SER A 494 13.12 15.29 -5.96
N PHE A 495 13.51 14.11 -6.43
CA PHE A 495 13.94 13.01 -5.59
C PHE A 495 15.45 12.90 -5.60
N VAL A 496 16.10 13.23 -4.46
CA VAL A 496 17.55 13.06 -4.27
C VAL A 496 17.78 11.61 -3.86
N LEU A 497 18.27 10.76 -4.76
CA LEU A 497 18.31 9.32 -4.62
C LEU A 497 19.73 8.80 -4.34
N PRO A 498 20.05 8.39 -3.11
CA PRO A 498 21.35 7.80 -2.78
C PRO A 498 21.50 6.40 -3.33
N THR A 499 22.70 6.04 -3.77
CA THR A 499 23.06 4.69 -4.18
C THR A 499 23.24 3.77 -2.96
N ASP A 500 23.22 2.44 -3.16
CA ASP A 500 23.52 1.48 -2.09
C ASP A 500 24.92 1.69 -1.47
N GLU A 501 25.88 2.17 -2.26
CA GLU A 501 27.21 2.52 -1.75
C GLU A 501 27.18 3.78 -0.87
N ALA A 502 26.38 4.77 -1.24
CA ALA A 502 26.17 5.97 -0.43
C ALA A 502 25.57 5.63 0.95
N LEU A 503 24.66 4.67 0.99
CA LEU A 503 23.99 4.21 2.20
C LEU A 503 24.88 3.40 3.16
N LYS A 504 26.09 3.10 2.77
CA LYS A 504 27.12 2.56 3.69
C LYS A 504 27.80 3.64 4.53
N HIS A 505 27.43 4.89 4.35
CA HIS A 505 27.98 6.01 5.10
C HIS A 505 26.87 6.94 5.61
N TYR A 506 26.06 6.38 6.51
CA TYR A 506 24.99 7.12 7.17
C TYR A 506 25.37 7.41 8.61
N ILE A 507 25.42 8.68 8.99
CA ILE A 507 25.69 9.08 10.37
C ILE A 507 24.34 9.13 11.09
N ASP A 508 24.18 8.32 12.15
CA ASP A 508 22.93 8.29 12.89
C ASP A 508 22.75 9.58 13.72
N PRO A 509 21.76 10.44 13.36
CA PRO A 509 21.58 11.72 14.03
C PRO A 509 21.17 11.56 15.50
N LEU A 510 20.43 10.50 15.83
CA LEU A 510 20.02 10.23 17.20
C LEU A 510 21.21 9.84 18.09
N SER A 511 22.20 9.15 17.56
CA SER A 511 23.43 8.80 18.28
C SER A 511 24.24 10.04 18.64
N ILE A 512 24.25 11.04 17.76
CA ILE A 512 24.90 12.32 18.02
C ILE A 512 24.19 13.06 19.16
N ALA A 513 22.87 13.14 19.12
CA ALA A 513 22.08 13.75 20.19
C ALA A 513 22.34 13.10 21.55
N LYS A 514 22.68 11.81 21.57
CA LYS A 514 23.05 11.05 22.79
C LYS A 514 24.52 11.16 23.20
N GLY A 515 25.35 11.84 22.41
CA GLY A 515 26.76 12.02 22.66
C GLY A 515 27.67 10.83 22.32
N ASP A 516 27.15 9.80 21.67
CA ASP A 516 27.87 8.61 21.23
C ASP A 516 27.70 8.42 19.71
N PRO A 517 28.35 9.22 18.85
CA PRO A 517 28.13 9.20 17.41
C PRO A 517 28.38 7.82 16.77
N GLU A 518 27.45 7.41 15.92
CA GLU A 518 27.48 6.14 15.21
C GLU A 518 27.43 6.35 13.68
N LEU A 519 28.25 5.59 12.96
CA LEU A 519 28.14 5.40 11.51
C LEU A 519 27.40 4.10 11.24
N TRP A 520 26.33 4.16 10.44
CA TRP A 520 25.59 2.98 10.02
C TRP A 520 25.90 2.64 8.56
N GLU A 521 26.08 1.34 8.31
CA GLU A 521 26.20 0.76 6.97
C GLU A 521 24.95 -0.06 6.69
N PHE A 522 24.06 0.44 5.86
CA PHE A 522 22.89 -0.31 5.40
C PHE A 522 23.28 -1.34 4.34
N PHE A 523 22.64 -2.50 4.36
CA PHE A 523 22.79 -3.54 3.37
C PHE A 523 21.51 -4.37 3.22
N PHE A 524 21.28 -4.90 2.02
CA PHE A 524 20.18 -5.81 1.77
C PHE A 524 20.58 -7.24 2.13
N ASP A 525 19.84 -7.88 3.03
CA ASP A 525 20.06 -9.27 3.44
C ASP A 525 19.24 -10.23 2.56
N GLU A 526 19.93 -10.94 1.66
CA GLU A 526 19.30 -11.87 0.71
C GLU A 526 18.53 -13.02 1.37
N LYS A 527 18.85 -13.39 2.62
CA LYS A 527 18.16 -14.48 3.33
C LYS A 527 16.82 -14.04 3.88
N THR A 528 16.77 -12.85 4.45
CA THR A 528 15.56 -12.30 5.07
C THR A 528 14.77 -11.39 4.12
N LYS A 529 15.32 -11.11 2.92
CA LYS A 529 14.76 -10.20 1.92
C LYS A 529 14.38 -8.84 2.50
N ARG A 530 15.31 -8.31 3.30
CA ARG A 530 15.10 -7.11 4.09
C ARG A 530 16.39 -6.29 4.19
N VAL A 531 16.26 -4.98 4.32
CA VAL A 531 17.39 -4.11 4.67
C VAL A 531 17.73 -4.24 6.15
N LYS A 532 19.01 -4.31 6.44
CA LYS A 532 19.62 -4.32 7.78
C LYS A 532 20.73 -3.30 7.84
N ALA A 533 21.25 -3.02 9.03
CA ALA A 533 22.40 -2.16 9.23
C ALA A 533 23.43 -2.78 10.17
N LYS A 534 24.67 -2.38 9.99
CA LYS A 534 25.75 -2.49 10.97
C LYS A 534 26.02 -1.10 11.48
N ALA A 535 26.31 -0.97 12.77
CA ALA A 535 26.69 0.28 13.40
C ALA A 535 28.14 0.23 13.88
N TYR A 536 28.81 1.36 13.78
CA TYR A 536 30.20 1.55 14.16
C TYR A 536 30.32 2.85 14.95
N LYS A 537 31.24 2.89 15.94
CA LYS A 537 31.60 4.16 16.54
C LYS A 537 32.13 5.12 15.50
N TYR A 538 31.78 6.37 15.60
CA TYR A 538 32.21 7.38 14.66
C TYR A 538 32.79 8.61 15.36
N ASP A 539 33.92 9.07 14.91
CA ASP A 539 34.56 10.27 15.42
C ASP A 539 34.24 11.45 14.48
N LEU A 540 33.44 12.41 14.96
CA LEU A 540 33.00 13.57 14.19
C LEU A 540 34.13 14.58 13.90
N GLU A 541 35.21 14.62 14.70
CA GLU A 541 36.33 15.56 14.48
C GLU A 541 37.27 15.01 13.42
N THR A 542 37.59 13.72 13.51
CA THR A 542 38.56 13.08 12.59
C THR A 542 37.88 12.44 11.40
N LEU A 543 36.52 12.33 11.38
CA LEU A 543 35.69 11.66 10.38
C LEU A 543 36.10 10.20 10.19
N GLN A 544 36.53 9.52 11.26
CA GLN A 544 37.02 8.15 11.22
C GLN A 544 35.99 7.16 11.76
N LYS A 545 35.81 6.09 11.00
CA LYS A 545 35.05 4.92 11.42
C LYS A 545 35.86 4.11 12.42
N GLY A 546 35.26 3.82 13.58
CA GLY A 546 35.83 3.03 14.66
C GLY A 546 35.38 1.56 14.69
N GLU A 547 35.26 0.99 15.90
CA GLU A 547 34.88 -0.41 16.12
C GLU A 547 33.38 -0.65 15.83
N GLU A 548 33.06 -1.88 15.36
CA GLU A 548 31.68 -2.32 15.14
C GLU A 548 30.96 -2.45 16.50
N ILE A 549 29.76 -1.92 16.59
CA ILE A 549 28.92 -1.93 17.79
C ILE A 549 28.07 -3.20 17.78
N SER A 550 28.02 -3.86 18.93
CA SER A 550 27.21 -5.07 19.13
C SER A 550 26.29 -4.92 20.35
N PRO A 551 25.00 -5.28 20.26
CA PRO A 551 24.33 -5.86 19.07
C PRO A 551 24.13 -4.85 17.96
N ALA A 552 24.01 -5.33 16.73
CA ALA A 552 23.64 -4.51 15.58
C ALA A 552 22.26 -3.86 15.76
N PRO A 553 21.96 -2.75 15.05
CA PRO A 553 20.66 -2.09 15.10
C PRO A 553 19.50 -3.06 14.87
N ALA A 554 18.45 -2.94 15.67
CA ALA A 554 17.25 -3.74 15.52
C ALA A 554 16.46 -3.32 14.26
N ASN A 555 15.64 -4.23 13.71
CA ASN A 555 14.86 -3.93 12.52
C ASN A 555 14.03 -2.65 12.65
N ALA A 556 13.36 -2.45 13.79
CA ALA A 556 12.56 -1.26 14.02
C ALA A 556 13.37 0.05 13.98
N GLN A 557 14.64 0.02 14.40
CA GLN A 557 15.53 1.17 14.29
C GLN A 557 15.97 1.41 12.85
N VAL A 558 16.25 0.33 12.11
CA VAL A 558 16.59 0.40 10.67
C VAL A 558 15.43 0.98 9.87
N ASP A 559 14.20 0.53 10.16
CA ASP A 559 12.99 1.03 9.51
C ASP A 559 12.80 2.52 9.77
N ASP A 560 12.86 2.95 11.02
CA ASP A 560 12.74 4.33 11.46
C ASP A 560 13.76 5.27 10.77
N ARG A 561 15.03 4.84 10.66
CA ARG A 561 16.07 5.65 10.01
C ARG A 561 15.92 5.72 8.50
N LEU A 562 15.49 4.65 7.86
CA LEU A 562 15.26 4.65 6.41
C LEU A 562 14.03 5.46 6.03
N GLU A 563 12.98 5.41 6.84
CA GLU A 563 11.78 6.22 6.63
C GLU A 563 12.10 7.71 6.76
N ASP A 564 12.79 8.12 7.85
CA ASP A 564 13.28 9.49 8.03
C ASP A 564 14.21 9.93 6.88
N LEU A 565 15.10 9.06 6.43
CA LEU A 565 16.01 9.33 5.33
C LEU A 565 15.22 9.62 4.04
N ILE A 566 14.27 8.76 3.67
CA ILE A 566 13.47 8.94 2.46
C ILE A 566 12.71 10.26 2.52
N ASP A 567 12.07 10.56 3.65
CA ASP A 567 11.33 11.81 3.84
C ASP A 567 12.21 13.06 3.69
N ASN A 568 13.48 12.98 4.10
CA ASN A 568 14.45 14.06 3.93
C ASN A 568 15.00 14.16 2.50
N HIS A 569 14.83 13.13 1.67
CA HIS A 569 15.33 13.10 0.28
C HIS A 569 14.26 13.40 -0.77
N ILE A 570 13.01 13.62 -0.37
CA ILE A 570 11.88 13.99 -1.25
C ILE A 570 11.58 15.48 -1.12
N ILE A 571 11.59 16.20 -2.22
CA ILE A 571 11.26 17.62 -2.30
C ILE A 571 10.11 17.81 -3.28
N VAL A 572 9.02 18.47 -2.84
CA VAL A 572 7.83 18.76 -3.68
C VAL A 572 8.00 20.13 -4.34
N ASP A 573 9.08 20.27 -5.10
CA ASP A 573 9.42 21.48 -5.85
C ASP A 573 10.49 21.11 -6.90
N ASN A 574 10.69 21.97 -7.89
CA ASN A 574 11.77 21.82 -8.86
C ASN A 574 13.04 22.50 -8.35
N ILE A 575 14.06 21.72 -7.96
CA ILE A 575 15.29 22.22 -7.35
C ILE A 575 16.34 22.70 -8.34
N ASP A 576 16.19 22.43 -9.64
CA ASP A 576 17.19 22.82 -10.66
C ASP A 576 16.82 24.09 -11.43
N GLN A 577 15.84 24.86 -10.93
CA GLN A 577 15.45 26.15 -11.50
C GLN A 577 16.43 27.27 -11.11
N SER A 578 17.63 27.25 -11.68
CA SER A 578 18.67 28.28 -11.43
C SER A 578 18.26 29.72 -11.77
N SER A 579 17.26 29.90 -12.62
CA SER A 579 16.85 31.24 -13.10
C SER A 579 16.11 32.10 -12.06
N GLN A 580 15.73 31.54 -10.92
CA GLN A 580 14.97 32.24 -9.88
C GLN A 580 15.79 32.63 -8.65
N GLY A 581 17.06 32.21 -8.54
CA GLY A 581 17.95 32.50 -7.41
C GLY A 581 17.54 31.91 -6.07
N LYS A 582 16.56 30.97 -6.07
CA LYS A 582 16.16 30.20 -4.88
C LYS A 582 17.22 29.15 -4.61
N LEU A 583 17.71 29.10 -3.36
CA LEU A 583 18.75 28.17 -2.92
C LEU A 583 18.24 27.13 -1.92
N TYR A 584 17.21 27.45 -1.13
CA TYR A 584 16.74 26.63 -0.05
C TYR A 584 15.35 26.04 -0.35
N TYR A 585 15.23 24.75 -0.15
CA TYR A 585 14.02 23.97 -0.48
C TYR A 585 13.64 23.10 0.70
N ARG A 586 12.34 23.04 0.98
CA ARG A 586 11.79 22.19 2.04
C ARG A 586 11.66 20.74 1.58
N THR A 587 12.05 19.81 2.44
CA THR A 587 11.85 18.38 2.24
C THR A 587 10.48 17.94 2.75
N LYS A 588 10.06 16.73 2.39
CA LYS A 588 8.82 16.11 2.92
C LYS A 588 8.85 15.96 4.45
N ALA A 589 10.02 15.74 5.04
CA ALA A 589 10.22 15.69 6.50
C ALA A 589 10.10 17.06 7.20
N ASN A 590 9.78 18.14 6.50
CA ASN A 590 9.85 19.53 6.96
C ASN A 590 11.28 20.04 7.23
N GLY A 591 12.31 19.27 6.92
CA GLY A 591 13.68 19.74 6.87
C GLY A 591 13.91 20.68 5.68
N THR A 592 15.12 21.22 5.59
CA THR A 592 15.52 22.10 4.49
C THR A 592 16.84 21.64 3.91
N ILE A 593 16.98 21.78 2.61
CA ILE A 593 18.23 21.54 1.87
C ILE A 593 18.66 22.82 1.15
N LYS A 594 19.96 22.94 0.89
CA LYS A 594 20.49 23.98 0.00
C LYS A 594 20.87 23.36 -1.35
N VAL A 595 20.58 24.05 -2.44
CA VAL A 595 20.93 23.64 -3.79
C VAL A 595 21.61 24.80 -4.53
N GLU A 596 22.78 24.50 -5.13
CA GLU A 596 23.51 25.40 -5.99
C GLU A 596 23.61 24.80 -7.37
N VAL A 597 22.99 25.43 -8.37
CA VAL A 597 22.96 24.93 -9.74
C VAL A 597 24.12 25.49 -10.56
N ASP A 598 24.88 24.58 -11.15
CA ASP A 598 25.88 24.92 -12.21
C ASP A 598 25.27 24.52 -13.56
N PRO A 599 25.06 25.49 -14.48
CA PRO A 599 24.42 25.21 -15.77
C PRO A 599 25.19 24.24 -16.67
N THR A 600 26.48 24.03 -16.39
CA THR A 600 27.41 23.24 -17.23
C THR A 600 27.74 21.88 -16.61
N GLU A 601 27.86 21.79 -15.29
CA GLU A 601 28.37 20.61 -14.60
C GLU A 601 27.28 19.85 -13.82
N GLY A 602 26.13 20.49 -13.61
CA GLY A 602 25.01 19.89 -12.86
C GLY A 602 24.63 20.73 -11.65
N LEU A 603 24.52 20.14 -10.46
CA LEU A 603 24.18 20.87 -9.25
C LEU A 603 24.89 20.29 -8.01
N ASN A 604 25.02 21.12 -6.99
CA ASN A 604 25.46 20.73 -5.66
C ASN A 604 24.27 20.72 -4.70
N VAL A 605 24.08 19.63 -3.98
CA VAL A 605 23.06 19.50 -2.94
C VAL A 605 23.74 19.45 -1.58
N PHE A 606 23.14 20.11 -0.60
CA PHE A 606 23.63 20.15 0.76
C PHE A 606 22.47 19.87 1.72
N GLY A 607 22.62 18.89 2.58
CA GLY A 607 21.88 18.83 3.84
C GLY A 607 22.56 19.72 4.88
N GLY A 608 22.01 19.83 6.09
CA GLY A 608 22.61 20.63 7.15
C GLY A 608 24.04 20.21 7.49
N TYR A 609 24.32 18.91 7.57
CA TYR A 609 25.64 18.36 7.79
C TYR A 609 26.66 18.78 6.72
N GLN A 610 26.25 18.75 5.44
CA GLN A 610 27.13 19.12 4.34
C GLN A 610 27.45 20.62 4.36
N ILE A 611 26.54 21.46 4.82
CA ILE A 611 26.80 22.91 5.00
C ILE A 611 27.80 23.11 6.12
N GLU A 612 27.57 22.47 7.27
CA GLU A 612 28.43 22.56 8.47
C GLU A 612 29.87 22.16 8.18
N ASN A 613 30.07 21.14 7.33
CA ASN A 613 31.40 20.60 7.00
C ASN A 613 31.94 21.07 5.65
N SER A 614 31.23 21.94 4.96
CA SER A 614 31.59 22.43 3.61
C SER A 614 31.88 21.29 2.60
N THR A 615 31.02 20.24 2.63
CA THR A 615 31.17 19.04 1.81
C THR A 615 29.95 18.88 0.87
N PRO A 616 29.91 19.64 -0.27
CA PRO A 616 28.80 19.54 -1.21
C PRO A 616 28.67 18.13 -1.80
N ILE A 617 27.44 17.69 -2.04
CA ILE A 617 27.15 16.48 -2.81
C ILE A 617 26.95 16.90 -4.26
N HIS A 618 27.92 16.58 -5.11
CA HIS A 618 27.87 16.92 -6.52
C HIS A 618 27.03 15.95 -7.33
N VAL A 619 26.07 16.46 -8.10
CA VAL A 619 25.21 15.70 -9.01
C VAL A 619 25.53 16.12 -10.43
N THR A 620 26.21 15.25 -11.18
CA THR A 620 26.52 15.51 -12.59
C THR A 620 25.27 15.46 -13.45
N THR A 621 25.30 16.12 -14.61
CA THR A 621 24.15 16.14 -15.54
C THR A 621 23.70 14.73 -15.97
N GLU A 622 24.62 13.76 -16.07
CA GLU A 622 24.30 12.36 -16.41
C GLU A 622 23.54 11.62 -15.30
N ASN A 623 23.68 12.07 -14.05
CA ASN A 623 23.01 11.54 -12.86
C ASN A 623 21.67 12.24 -12.57
N ILE A 624 21.27 13.20 -13.39
CA ILE A 624 19.94 13.80 -13.36
C ILE A 624 19.06 13.03 -14.35
N LYS A 625 18.03 12.33 -13.82
CA LYS A 625 17.05 11.63 -14.64
C LYS A 625 15.79 12.48 -14.73
N ASP A 626 15.49 12.93 -15.95
CA ASP A 626 14.32 13.77 -16.21
C ASP A 626 13.11 12.91 -16.60
N GLN A 627 12.15 12.80 -15.72
CA GLN A 627 10.88 12.09 -15.91
C GLN A 627 9.71 13.08 -16.15
N THR A 628 9.99 14.36 -16.45
CA THR A 628 8.91 15.37 -16.59
C THR A 628 8.02 15.19 -17.81
N LYS A 629 8.46 14.43 -18.82
CA LYS A 629 7.72 14.25 -20.07
C LYS A 629 6.45 13.40 -19.90
N GLU A 630 6.56 12.30 -19.12
CA GLU A 630 5.49 11.32 -18.93
C GLU A 630 5.27 10.96 -17.45
N GLY A 631 6.15 11.44 -16.59
CA GLY A 631 6.16 11.23 -15.15
C GLY A 631 5.99 12.54 -14.38
N ASN A 632 6.45 12.54 -13.14
CA ASN A 632 6.09 13.54 -12.15
C ASN A 632 7.28 14.33 -11.57
N GLY A 633 8.43 14.40 -12.25
CA GLY A 633 9.54 15.21 -11.76
C GLY A 633 10.91 14.78 -12.24
N LYS A 634 11.91 14.94 -11.38
CA LYS A 634 13.30 14.58 -11.67
C LYS A 634 13.93 13.81 -10.51
N THR A 635 14.81 12.87 -10.86
CA THR A 635 15.61 12.14 -9.88
C THR A 635 17.07 12.55 -9.99
N TYR A 636 17.67 12.85 -8.85
CA TYR A 636 19.05 13.28 -8.69
C TYR A 636 19.83 12.17 -7.98
N ILE A 637 20.56 11.36 -8.74
CA ILE A 637 21.32 10.23 -8.20
C ILE A 637 22.58 10.75 -7.53
N VAL A 638 22.74 10.44 -6.24
CA VAL A 638 23.82 10.96 -5.41
C VAL A 638 24.75 9.86 -4.88
N PRO A 639 26.07 10.14 -4.85
CA PRO A 639 27.07 9.22 -4.33
C PRO A 639 27.19 9.25 -2.80
N SER A 640 26.47 10.13 -2.12
CA SER A 640 26.48 10.30 -0.66
C SER A 640 25.08 10.60 -0.14
N VAL A 641 24.80 10.21 1.08
CA VAL A 641 23.54 10.52 1.76
C VAL A 641 23.47 12.01 2.05
N MET A 642 22.36 12.64 1.74
CA MET A 642 22.06 14.00 2.14
C MET A 642 21.67 14.01 3.62
N GLN A 643 22.64 14.32 4.46
CA GLN A 643 22.53 14.25 5.91
C GLN A 643 21.90 15.53 6.45
N SER A 644 20.90 15.41 7.34
CA SER A 644 20.35 16.57 8.05
C SER A 644 21.38 17.18 9.02
N SER A 645 21.08 18.39 9.54
CA SER A 645 21.95 19.00 10.56
C SER A 645 22.10 18.09 11.77
N ILE A 646 23.32 18.03 12.30
CA ILE A 646 23.64 17.30 13.52
C ILE A 646 23.58 18.21 14.75
N LYS A 647 23.44 19.52 14.58
CA LYS A 647 23.39 20.51 15.66
C LYS A 647 21.93 20.77 16.06
N SER A 648 21.69 20.80 17.38
CA SER A 648 20.47 21.37 17.94
C SER A 648 20.52 22.90 17.89
N VAL A 649 19.39 23.56 18.12
CA VAL A 649 19.34 25.02 18.25
C VAL A 649 20.25 25.48 19.40
N TYR A 650 20.21 24.75 20.51
CA TYR A 650 21.10 25.04 21.64
C TYR A 650 22.58 24.97 21.26
N ALA A 651 22.97 23.89 20.60
CA ALA A 651 24.37 23.70 20.18
C ALA A 651 24.82 24.80 19.21
N ALA A 652 23.98 25.15 18.24
CA ALA A 652 24.28 26.20 17.25
C ALA A 652 24.44 27.59 17.87
N ILE A 653 23.62 27.93 18.86
CA ILE A 653 23.69 29.22 19.56
C ILE A 653 24.87 29.20 20.55
N SER A 654 25.05 28.13 21.31
CA SER A 654 26.12 27.99 22.30
C SER A 654 27.53 28.05 21.65
N GLU A 655 27.70 27.42 20.47
CA GLU A 655 28.97 27.45 19.72
C GLU A 655 29.36 28.90 19.34
N GLN A 656 28.37 29.74 19.04
CA GLN A 656 28.56 31.15 18.67
C GLN A 656 28.53 32.10 19.89
N ALA A 657 28.22 31.59 21.08
CA ALA A 657 28.17 32.39 22.29
C ALA A 657 29.56 32.68 22.84
N GLY A 658 30.51 31.71 22.73
CA GLY A 658 31.82 31.85 23.37
C GLY A 658 31.73 31.73 24.88
N THR A 659 32.69 32.37 25.59
CA THR A 659 32.79 32.42 27.06
C THR A 659 32.67 33.84 27.57
N GLU A 660 32.50 34.00 28.91
CA GLU A 660 32.46 35.34 29.54
C GLU A 660 33.74 36.14 29.32
N GLU A 661 34.92 35.49 29.30
CA GLU A 661 36.19 36.12 29.02
C GLU A 661 36.40 36.46 27.53
N ALA A 662 35.71 35.74 26.65
CA ALA A 662 35.76 35.91 25.18
C ALA A 662 34.35 35.75 24.61
N PRO A 663 33.44 36.75 24.79
CA PRO A 663 32.06 36.64 24.35
C PRO A 663 31.97 36.68 22.84
N GLY A 664 31.33 35.63 22.28
CA GLY A 664 31.01 35.53 20.85
C GLY A 664 29.74 36.32 20.49
N PRO A 665 29.35 36.31 19.21
CA PRO A 665 28.24 37.13 18.71
C PRO A 665 26.87 36.81 19.29
N PHE A 666 26.65 35.62 19.86
CA PHE A 666 25.37 35.21 20.46
C PHE A 666 25.40 35.16 22.00
N TYR A 667 26.44 35.66 22.67
CA TYR A 667 26.71 35.52 24.10
C TYR A 667 25.54 35.98 24.98
N GLU A 668 25.08 37.23 24.81
CA GLU A 668 24.06 37.82 25.69
C GLU A 668 22.71 37.14 25.54
N PHE A 669 22.32 36.81 24.30
CA PHE A 669 21.04 36.13 24.05
C PHE A 669 21.06 34.67 24.52
N HIS A 670 22.20 33.96 24.35
CA HIS A 670 22.38 32.61 24.90
C HIS A 670 22.24 32.61 26.45
N LYS A 671 22.81 33.61 27.14
CA LYS A 671 22.64 33.77 28.58
C LYS A 671 21.16 33.94 28.95
N LEU A 672 20.43 34.84 28.25
CA LEU A 672 19.00 35.03 28.46
C LEU A 672 18.17 33.76 28.17
N MET A 673 18.51 32.99 27.15
CA MET A 673 17.81 31.71 26.86
C MET A 673 17.98 30.69 27.97
N ASN A 674 19.18 30.61 28.55
CA ASN A 674 19.44 29.75 29.71
C ASN A 674 18.70 30.25 30.97
N ASP A 675 18.73 31.55 31.23
CA ASP A 675 18.05 32.20 32.37
C ASP A 675 16.53 32.04 32.27
N ALA A 676 15.99 32.09 31.06
CA ALA A 676 14.56 31.90 30.76
C ALA A 676 14.10 30.45 30.91
N GLY A 677 15.01 29.48 30.88
CA GLY A 677 14.67 28.06 30.93
C GLY A 677 13.89 27.58 29.72
N VAL A 678 14.11 28.16 28.52
CA VAL A 678 13.40 27.81 27.29
C VAL A 678 13.89 26.54 26.63
N PHE A 679 14.98 25.95 27.15
CA PHE A 679 15.50 24.68 26.70
C PHE A 679 15.00 23.56 27.58
N PHE A 680 14.57 22.49 26.95
CA PHE A 680 14.37 21.24 27.65
C PHE A 680 15.75 20.66 28.01
N THR A 681 16.12 20.72 29.27
CA THR A 681 17.39 20.23 29.76
C THR A 681 17.20 18.85 30.37
N ASN A 682 17.93 17.86 29.84
CA ASN A 682 18.08 16.59 30.49
C ASN A 682 19.55 16.41 30.88
N GLU A 683 19.83 16.22 32.16
CA GLU A 683 21.19 16.02 32.69
C GLU A 683 21.91 14.78 32.08
N ASP A 684 21.12 13.87 31.48
CA ASP A 684 21.63 12.66 30.87
C ASP A 684 22.05 12.82 29.40
N PHE A 685 21.82 14.00 28.77
CA PHE A 685 22.25 14.29 27.39
C PHE A 685 23.48 15.19 27.36
N ALA A 686 24.35 14.94 26.39
CA ALA A 686 25.36 15.89 26.00
C ALA A 686 24.67 17.20 25.55
N SER A 687 25.38 18.32 25.54
CA SER A 687 24.86 19.65 25.15
C SER A 687 24.10 19.67 23.82
N PHE A 688 24.33 18.70 22.94
CA PHE A 688 23.62 18.53 21.68
C PHE A 688 22.16 18.06 21.84
N GLY A 689 21.82 17.42 22.96
CA GLY A 689 20.47 16.89 23.22
C GLY A 689 19.49 17.89 23.87
N GLN A 690 19.90 19.14 24.06
CA GLN A 690 18.98 20.19 24.55
C GLN A 690 18.13 20.72 23.41
N THR A 691 16.82 20.80 23.62
CA THR A 691 15.82 21.19 22.61
C THR A 691 15.03 22.39 23.05
N VAL A 692 14.47 23.14 22.10
CA VAL A 692 13.52 24.21 22.37
C VAL A 692 12.16 23.59 22.62
N GLU A 693 11.57 23.79 23.79
CA GLU A 693 10.34 23.13 24.22
C GLU A 693 9.12 23.51 23.35
N SER A 694 9.04 24.74 22.88
CA SER A 694 7.85 25.34 22.27
C SER A 694 7.46 24.77 20.91
N PHE A 695 8.42 24.29 20.09
CA PHE A 695 8.19 23.86 18.71
C PHE A 695 8.74 22.46 18.41
N ASN A 696 8.43 21.51 19.25
CA ASN A 696 9.00 20.17 19.26
C ASN A 696 8.60 19.26 18.07
N THR A 697 7.65 19.66 17.24
CA THR A 697 7.16 18.84 16.09
C THR A 697 7.12 19.60 14.77
N TYR A 698 7.64 20.81 14.71
CA TYR A 698 7.50 21.72 13.59
C TYR A 698 8.85 22.14 12.99
N HIS A 699 8.78 23.10 12.08
CA HIS A 699 9.92 23.83 11.60
C HIS A 699 9.75 25.32 11.98
N TYR A 700 10.81 25.94 12.49
CA TYR A 700 10.72 27.26 13.07
C TYR A 700 11.99 28.10 12.84
N THR A 701 11.93 29.40 13.14
CA THR A 701 13.04 30.34 13.01
C THR A 701 13.38 30.94 14.37
N VAL A 702 14.66 31.02 14.70
CA VAL A 702 15.16 31.71 15.89
C VAL A 702 15.94 32.95 15.43
N TYR A 703 15.49 34.10 15.89
CA TYR A 703 16.16 35.38 15.66
C TYR A 703 17.03 35.75 16.85
N VAL A 704 18.34 35.79 16.67
CA VAL A 704 19.29 36.13 17.73
C VAL A 704 19.72 37.58 17.60
N PRO A 705 19.27 38.48 18.50
CA PRO A 705 19.70 39.89 18.48
C PRO A 705 21.16 40.05 18.81
N SER A 706 21.77 41.13 18.32
CA SER A 706 23.16 41.46 18.65
C SER A 706 23.37 41.63 20.15
N ASN A 707 24.57 41.33 20.64
CA ASN A 707 24.93 41.56 22.06
C ASN A 707 24.73 43.01 22.52
N GLU A 708 24.97 43.95 21.62
CA GLU A 708 24.74 45.40 21.93
C GLU A 708 23.27 45.67 22.21
N SER A 709 22.35 45.15 21.35
CA SER A 709 20.91 45.35 21.52
C SER A 709 20.36 44.64 22.75
N VAL A 710 20.87 43.43 23.10
CA VAL A 710 20.49 42.77 24.34
C VAL A 710 20.92 43.61 25.57
N ARG A 711 22.16 44.10 25.56
CA ARG A 711 22.65 44.98 26.63
C ARG A 711 21.84 46.26 26.75
N GLU A 712 21.39 46.83 25.64
CA GLU A 712 20.45 47.98 25.66
C GLU A 712 19.11 47.63 26.32
N ALA A 713 18.55 46.44 26.03
CA ALA A 713 17.32 45.98 26.68
C ALA A 713 17.50 45.75 28.19
N LEU A 714 18.64 45.18 28.60
CA LEU A 714 19.00 44.99 30.01
C LEU A 714 19.15 46.36 30.71
N ALA A 715 19.89 47.27 30.11
CA ALA A 715 20.06 48.66 30.64
C ALA A 715 18.75 49.42 30.71
N ALA A 716 17.79 49.12 29.84
CA ALA A 716 16.45 49.69 29.87
C ALA A 716 15.55 49.05 30.93
N GLY A 717 15.91 47.94 31.59
CA GLY A 717 15.23 47.30 32.70
C GLY A 717 14.61 45.94 32.40
N LEU A 718 15.06 45.21 31.33
CA LEU A 718 14.81 43.78 31.20
C LEU A 718 15.48 43.06 32.38
N PRO A 719 14.75 42.28 33.21
CA PRO A 719 15.35 41.65 34.38
C PRO A 719 16.28 40.49 34.00
N THR A 720 17.22 40.17 34.88
CA THR A 720 18.09 39.01 34.80
C THR A 720 17.87 38.11 36.01
N MET A 721 18.36 36.86 35.93
CA MET A 721 18.38 35.98 37.10
C MET A 721 19.36 36.49 38.17
N GLU A 722 20.40 37.25 37.79
CA GLU A 722 21.32 37.90 38.71
C GLU A 722 20.62 38.98 39.56
N ASP A 723 19.78 39.81 38.93
CA ASP A 723 18.92 40.77 39.64
C ASP A 723 17.93 40.09 40.60
N ALA A 724 17.43 38.89 40.20
CA ALA A 724 16.56 38.11 41.05
C ALA A 724 17.25 37.60 42.30
N GLU A 725 18.43 37.02 42.14
CA GLU A 725 19.24 36.53 43.27
C GLU A 725 19.69 37.66 44.21
N GLU A 726 20.06 38.84 43.64
CA GLU A 726 20.37 40.03 44.45
C GLU A 726 19.16 40.46 45.31
N PHE A 727 17.95 40.48 44.75
CA PHE A 727 16.77 40.75 45.50
C PHE A 727 16.48 39.68 46.58
N ILE A 728 16.56 38.42 46.27
CA ILE A 728 16.38 37.29 47.19
C ILE A 728 17.30 37.44 48.41
N LEU A 729 18.57 37.77 48.23
CA LEU A 729 19.53 38.02 49.32
C LEU A 729 19.06 39.15 50.23
N THR A 730 18.30 40.14 49.76
CA THR A 730 17.72 41.19 50.64
C THR A 730 16.57 40.70 51.48
N GLN A 731 16.01 39.51 51.20
CA GLN A 731 14.87 38.91 51.90
C GLN A 731 15.30 37.77 52.87
N GLU A 732 16.61 37.56 53.17
CA GLU A 732 17.12 36.46 54.01
C GLU A 732 16.45 36.39 55.43
N GLU A 733 15.90 37.45 55.97
CA GLU A 733 15.19 37.47 57.23
C GLU A 733 13.69 37.25 57.16
N ASN A 734 13.12 37.12 55.89
CA ASN A 734 11.69 36.96 55.64
C ASN A 734 11.34 35.47 55.46
N TYR A 735 10.98 34.79 56.55
CA TYR A 735 10.61 33.38 56.53
C TYR A 735 9.34 33.00 55.72
N SER A 736 8.57 33.99 55.29
CA SER A 736 7.37 33.79 54.43
C SER A 736 7.64 34.02 52.95
N PHE A 737 8.87 34.41 52.61
CA PHE A 737 9.28 34.65 51.24
C PHE A 737 9.55 33.32 50.53
N ASP A 738 8.81 33.08 49.42
CA ASP A 738 9.01 31.92 48.58
C ASP A 738 10.01 32.28 47.46
N GLU A 739 11.24 31.87 47.62
CA GLU A 739 12.35 32.14 46.70
C GLU A 739 12.11 31.51 45.35
N ASP A 740 11.55 30.31 45.30
CA ASP A 740 11.35 29.56 44.06
C ASP A 740 10.24 30.20 43.24
N ASP A 741 9.13 30.55 43.86
CA ASP A 741 8.03 31.29 43.20
C ASP A 741 8.50 32.65 42.62
N TYR A 742 9.38 33.36 43.33
CA TYR A 742 9.95 34.61 42.83
C TYR A 742 10.89 34.37 41.62
N ARG A 743 11.81 33.37 41.71
CA ARG A 743 12.67 32.98 40.59
C ARG A 743 11.87 32.60 39.38
N ASP A 744 10.84 31.79 39.54
CA ASP A 744 9.99 31.36 38.44
C ASP A 744 9.20 32.50 37.81
N SER A 745 8.78 33.48 38.62
CA SER A 745 8.13 34.70 38.12
C SER A 745 9.09 35.53 37.26
N ILE A 746 10.35 35.70 37.67
CA ILE A 746 11.35 36.47 36.90
C ILE A 746 11.73 35.66 35.63
N LYS A 747 11.93 34.35 35.73
CA LYS A 747 12.15 33.48 34.54
C LYS A 747 11.04 33.67 33.51
N SER A 748 9.79 33.69 33.94
CA SER A 748 8.64 33.89 33.06
C SER A 748 8.70 35.25 32.31
N ILE A 749 9.21 36.30 32.91
CA ILE A 749 9.38 37.60 32.24
C ILE A 749 10.51 37.54 31.20
N ILE A 750 11.64 36.89 31.55
CA ILE A 750 12.75 36.68 30.61
C ILE A 750 12.28 35.78 29.45
N ALA A 751 11.54 34.71 29.76
CA ALA A 751 11.00 33.81 28.79
C ALA A 751 10.05 34.48 27.79
N ASP A 752 9.19 35.41 28.26
CA ASP A 752 8.30 36.20 27.40
C ASP A 752 9.10 36.99 26.33
N PHE A 753 10.20 37.63 26.75
CA PHE A 753 11.12 38.31 25.83
C PHE A 753 11.81 37.34 24.85
N VAL A 754 12.39 36.25 25.33
CA VAL A 754 13.10 35.29 24.50
C VAL A 754 12.14 34.59 23.53
N ASN A 755 10.97 34.14 23.97
CA ASN A 755 9.99 33.42 23.17
C ASN A 755 9.46 34.28 21.99
N TYR A 756 9.45 35.61 22.10
CA TYR A 756 9.09 36.46 20.98
C TYR A 756 10.09 36.41 19.82
N HIS A 757 11.32 35.99 20.06
CA HIS A 757 12.34 35.79 19.05
C HIS A 757 12.31 34.40 18.39
N ILE A 758 11.37 33.54 18.81
CA ILE A 758 11.17 32.19 18.27
C ILE A 758 9.84 32.18 17.48
N GLN A 759 9.94 32.05 16.18
CA GLN A 759 8.83 32.17 15.23
C GLN A 759 8.48 30.82 14.62
N ASP A 760 7.21 30.46 14.54
CA ASP A 760 6.72 29.37 13.72
C ASP A 760 7.10 29.54 12.24
N ASN A 761 7.37 28.47 11.57
CA ASN A 761 7.86 28.38 10.19
C ASN A 761 9.34 28.78 10.01
N SER A 762 10.08 27.96 9.29
CA SER A 762 11.48 28.25 8.95
C SER A 762 11.57 29.12 7.68
N VAL A 763 12.20 30.29 7.79
CA VAL A 763 12.40 31.23 6.69
C VAL A 763 13.90 31.39 6.44
N TYR A 764 14.34 31.21 5.20
CA TYR A 764 15.74 31.28 4.82
C TYR A 764 16.02 32.49 3.91
N VAL A 765 17.15 33.15 4.09
CA VAL A 765 17.70 34.05 3.07
C VAL A 765 18.07 33.22 1.86
N GLY A 766 17.48 33.46 0.71
CA GLY A 766 17.60 32.60 -0.46
C GLY A 766 16.54 31.50 -0.55
N GLY A 767 15.51 31.51 0.33
CA GLY A 767 14.43 30.53 0.32
C GLY A 767 13.27 30.85 -0.64
N GLY A 768 13.41 31.90 -1.44
CA GLY A 768 12.36 32.40 -2.32
C GLY A 768 11.48 33.46 -1.63
N ASN A 769 10.39 33.84 -2.28
CA ASN A 769 9.47 34.86 -1.75
C ASN A 769 8.56 34.26 -0.67
N THR A 770 8.72 34.74 0.54
CA THR A 770 7.86 34.40 1.70
C THR A 770 7.30 35.69 2.28
N VAL A 771 6.00 35.82 2.39
CA VAL A 771 5.34 36.95 3.03
C VAL A 771 4.24 36.40 3.95
N GLY A 772 4.30 36.75 5.23
CA GLY A 772 3.31 36.25 6.19
C GLY A 772 3.42 36.93 7.56
N ASN A 773 2.37 36.74 8.34
CA ASN A 773 2.34 37.03 9.76
C ASN A 773 2.44 35.71 10.49
N PHE A 774 3.62 35.43 11.04
CA PHE A 774 3.91 34.18 11.72
C PHE A 774 3.74 34.32 13.23
N GLU A 775 3.19 33.31 13.86
CA GLU A 775 3.07 33.25 15.31
C GLU A 775 4.43 33.04 15.96
N THR A 776 4.64 33.61 17.13
CA THR A 776 5.83 33.40 17.97
C THR A 776 5.49 32.48 19.13
N SER A 777 6.48 32.07 19.91
CA SER A 777 6.23 31.34 21.16
C SER A 777 5.65 32.15 22.28
N THR A 778 5.55 33.47 22.13
CA THR A 778 4.98 34.41 23.15
C THR A 778 3.48 34.42 23.07
N LEU A 779 2.81 34.12 24.20
CA LEU A 779 1.36 34.22 24.36
C LEU A 779 0.96 35.57 24.91
N ASP A 780 0.06 36.29 24.26
CA ASP A 780 -0.60 37.48 24.83
C ASP A 780 -1.65 36.99 25.83
N GLU A 781 -1.36 37.15 27.14
CA GLU A 781 -2.23 36.75 28.23
C GLU A 781 -3.62 37.46 28.19
N SER A 782 -3.69 38.68 27.60
CA SER A 782 -4.94 39.45 27.53
C SER A 782 -5.91 38.92 26.48
N THR A 783 -5.41 38.35 25.39
CA THR A 783 -6.21 37.85 24.27
C THR A 783 -6.23 36.31 24.20
N GLY A 784 -5.31 35.64 24.85
CA GLY A 784 -5.12 34.21 24.78
C GLY A 784 -4.66 33.72 23.38
N THR A 785 -4.03 34.61 22.60
CA THR A 785 -3.48 34.30 21.26
C THR A 785 -1.98 34.54 21.24
N PHE A 786 -1.28 33.81 20.34
CA PHE A 786 0.15 34.02 20.16
C PHE A 786 0.43 35.35 19.46
N CYS A 787 1.45 36.06 19.95
CA CYS A 787 1.99 37.26 19.32
C CYS A 787 2.60 36.91 17.96
N ARG A 788 2.64 37.87 17.04
CA ARG A 788 3.08 37.61 15.65
C ARG A 788 4.18 38.56 15.21
N LEU A 789 4.98 38.07 14.25
CA LEU A 789 5.93 38.85 13.48
C LEU A 789 5.47 38.93 12.03
N SER A 790 5.57 40.10 11.42
CA SER A 790 5.34 40.31 9.99
C SER A 790 6.67 40.12 9.25
N VAL A 791 6.77 39.06 8.44
CA VAL A 791 8.03 38.68 7.83
C VAL A 791 7.93 38.67 6.31
N THR A 792 8.93 39.28 5.66
CA THR A 792 9.10 39.23 4.21
C THR A 792 10.47 38.64 3.90
N GLY A 793 10.49 37.39 3.41
CA GLY A 793 11.67 36.68 2.93
C GLY A 793 11.84 36.80 1.43
N SER A 794 13.07 36.83 0.96
CA SER A 794 13.45 36.87 -0.45
C SER A 794 14.75 36.08 -0.70
N ASN A 795 15.17 36.03 -1.95
CA ASN A 795 16.46 35.42 -2.31
C ASN A 795 17.70 36.22 -1.78
N THR A 796 17.51 37.48 -1.33
CA THR A 796 18.59 38.35 -0.91
C THR A 796 18.53 38.78 0.54
N GLY A 797 17.44 38.54 1.26
CA GLY A 797 17.30 38.96 2.64
C GLY A 797 15.94 38.62 3.24
N ILE A 798 15.84 38.80 4.55
CA ILE A 798 14.59 38.66 5.33
C ILE A 798 14.39 39.97 6.09
N THR A 799 13.23 40.56 5.93
CA THR A 799 12.80 41.78 6.68
C THR A 799 11.72 41.36 7.70
N ILE A 800 11.85 41.85 8.89
CA ILE A 800 11.00 41.53 10.03
C ILE A 800 10.41 42.84 10.57
N GLU A 801 9.10 42.90 10.75
CA GLU A 801 8.42 43.94 11.46
C GLU A 801 7.81 43.33 12.75
N ASP A 802 8.16 43.89 13.90
CA ASP A 802 7.72 43.44 15.22
C ASP A 802 6.38 44.12 15.67
N GLY A 803 5.81 43.64 16.77
CA GLY A 803 4.56 44.15 17.31
C GLY A 803 4.66 45.62 17.86
N ALA A 804 5.86 46.11 18.08
CA ALA A 804 6.11 47.53 18.41
C ALA A 804 6.13 48.44 17.18
N GLY A 805 6.17 47.85 15.96
CA GLY A 805 6.25 48.56 14.69
C GLY A 805 7.68 48.88 14.25
N ASN A 806 8.70 48.22 14.83
CA ASN A 806 10.07 48.36 14.40
C ASN A 806 10.32 47.41 13.22
N THR A 807 11.06 47.89 12.23
CA THR A 807 11.42 47.09 11.05
C THR A 807 12.93 46.94 10.96
N GLN A 808 13.39 45.70 10.76
CA GLN A 808 14.80 45.38 10.58
C GLN A 808 14.99 44.22 9.63
N SER A 809 16.21 43.95 9.24
CA SER A 809 16.53 42.80 8.38
C SER A 809 17.54 41.89 9.06
N VAL A 810 17.52 40.61 8.68
CA VAL A 810 18.54 39.63 9.06
C VAL A 810 19.93 40.16 8.65
N ASP A 811 20.88 40.02 9.55
CA ASP A 811 22.26 40.42 9.31
C ASP A 811 22.98 39.36 8.44
N THR A 812 23.22 39.68 7.19
CA THR A 812 23.90 38.81 6.21
C THR A 812 25.38 39.12 6.02
N SER A 813 25.94 39.93 6.89
CA SER A 813 27.37 40.34 6.79
C SER A 813 28.37 39.20 7.06
N ASP A 814 27.97 38.25 7.88
CA ASP A 814 28.74 37.05 8.22
C ASP A 814 27.97 35.77 7.90
N PRO A 815 28.38 34.96 6.93
CA PRO A 815 27.73 33.71 6.56
C PRO A 815 27.65 32.68 7.70
N ALA A 816 28.47 32.78 8.72
CA ALA A 816 28.41 31.88 9.89
C ALA A 816 27.29 32.22 10.87
N LEU A 817 26.59 33.36 10.72
CA LEU A 817 25.64 33.89 11.70
C LEU A 817 24.19 33.96 11.14
N TYR A 818 23.91 33.47 9.95
CA TYR A 818 22.56 33.36 9.40
C TYR A 818 22.37 32.08 8.59
N ASN A 819 21.17 31.69 8.37
CA ASN A 819 20.81 30.41 7.75
C ASN A 819 21.47 29.19 8.45
N ILE A 820 21.72 29.28 9.74
CA ILE A 820 22.28 28.16 10.50
C ILE A 820 21.16 27.11 10.64
N MET A 821 21.33 25.98 9.99
CA MET A 821 20.39 24.87 10.03
C MET A 821 20.59 24.05 11.31
N THR A 822 19.49 23.66 11.92
CA THR A 822 19.50 22.84 13.14
C THR A 822 18.41 21.77 13.08
N ARG A 823 18.58 20.73 13.87
CA ARG A 823 17.57 19.69 14.07
C ARG A 823 17.55 19.29 15.53
N ASP A 824 16.41 19.47 16.18
CA ASP A 824 16.18 19.08 17.55
C ASP A 824 15.39 17.78 17.62
N TYR A 825 15.73 16.90 18.56
CA TYR A 825 15.04 15.64 18.82
C TYR A 825 14.36 15.71 20.18
N LEU A 826 13.05 15.43 20.20
CA LEU A 826 12.31 15.26 21.43
C LEU A 826 12.26 13.78 21.81
N PHE A 827 12.47 13.51 23.09
CA PHE A 827 12.42 12.18 23.65
C PHE A 827 11.35 12.13 24.76
N ASP A 828 10.62 11.03 24.84
CA ASP A 828 9.70 10.82 25.96
C ASP A 828 10.50 10.75 27.27
N ASN A 829 10.07 11.55 28.26
CA ASN A 829 10.69 11.68 29.58
C ASN A 829 10.80 10.36 30.36
N SER A 830 10.03 9.34 30.01
CA SER A 830 9.98 8.10 30.78
C SER A 830 11.16 7.16 30.54
N ASP A 831 11.87 7.27 29.39
CA ASP A 831 12.92 6.31 29.02
C ASP A 831 13.97 6.85 28.01
N LEU A 832 14.48 8.02 28.27
CA LEU A 832 15.38 8.76 27.37
C LEU A 832 16.65 8.01 26.97
N LYS A 833 17.18 7.15 27.86
CA LYS A 833 18.39 6.33 27.57
C LYS A 833 18.08 5.11 26.71
N SER A 834 16.85 4.63 26.73
CA SER A 834 16.45 3.42 26.01
C SER A 834 15.74 3.69 24.68
N SER A 835 15.22 4.90 24.45
CA SER A 835 14.63 5.23 23.16
C SER A 835 15.67 5.06 22.04
N LYS A 836 15.32 4.22 21.09
CA LYS A 836 16.17 3.86 19.95
C LYS A 836 15.55 4.25 18.63
N GLN A 837 14.42 4.97 18.66
CA GLN A 837 13.68 5.47 17.51
C GLN A 837 13.61 7.00 17.58
N ILE A 838 13.45 7.63 16.42
CA ILE A 838 13.17 9.07 16.29
C ILE A 838 11.68 9.22 16.53
N GLU A 839 11.29 9.61 17.74
CA GLU A 839 9.86 9.77 18.08
C GLU A 839 9.31 11.05 17.46
N THR A 840 9.97 12.17 17.69
CA THR A 840 9.69 13.45 17.03
C THR A 840 10.98 14.23 16.81
N SER A 841 11.01 15.04 15.77
CA SER A 841 12.07 16.01 15.56
C SER A 841 11.52 17.32 14.99
N SER A 842 12.18 18.43 15.29
CA SER A 842 11.91 19.74 14.73
C SER A 842 13.12 20.29 14.01
N PHE A 843 12.87 21.02 12.94
CA PHE A 843 13.91 21.66 12.16
C PHE A 843 13.85 23.16 12.42
N ALA A 844 14.99 23.78 12.65
CA ALA A 844 15.03 25.22 12.82
C ALA A 844 16.13 25.87 11.98
N VAL A 845 15.97 27.17 11.81
CA VAL A 845 17.00 28.04 11.24
C VAL A 845 17.28 29.19 12.22
N VAL A 846 18.56 29.44 12.48
CA VAL A 846 18.99 30.52 13.36
C VAL A 846 19.55 31.66 12.51
N HIS A 847 19.13 32.88 12.83
CA HIS A 847 19.58 34.11 12.18
C HIS A 847 19.98 35.16 13.20
N ARG A 848 21.11 35.79 12.98
CA ARG A 848 21.46 37.04 13.65
C ARG A 848 20.61 38.22 13.14
N ILE A 849 20.13 39.04 14.06
CA ILE A 849 19.45 40.28 13.75
C ILE A 849 20.14 41.44 14.51
N PRO A 850 20.12 42.69 13.95
CA PRO A 850 20.78 43.84 14.57
C PRO A 850 20.18 44.25 15.92
N GLN A 851 18.85 44.21 16.05
CA GLN A 851 18.12 44.71 17.23
C GLN A 851 17.18 43.67 17.78
N ALA A 852 16.90 43.72 19.07
CA ALA A 852 15.86 42.92 19.75
C ALA A 852 14.48 43.19 19.20
N LEU A 853 13.60 42.17 19.27
CA LEU A 853 12.20 42.24 18.86
C LEU A 853 11.29 42.48 20.07
N TYR A 854 10.27 43.27 19.88
CA TYR A 854 9.30 43.60 20.93
C TYR A 854 7.87 43.37 20.47
N HIS A 855 7.07 42.62 21.24
CA HIS A 855 5.68 42.32 20.86
C HIS A 855 4.73 43.50 20.98
N LYS A 856 5.13 44.55 21.69
CA LYS A 856 4.37 45.80 21.84
C LYS A 856 5.27 46.97 22.22
N LYS A 857 4.77 48.16 21.96
CA LYS A 857 5.42 49.40 22.46
C LYS A 857 5.38 49.44 23.99
N GLY A 858 6.48 49.87 24.63
CA GLY A 858 6.60 49.97 26.08
C GLY A 858 6.67 48.64 26.82
N GLN A 859 7.08 47.58 26.15
CA GLN A 859 7.19 46.22 26.73
C GLN A 859 8.16 46.21 27.92
N ILE A 860 9.30 46.87 27.81
CA ILE A 860 10.29 46.93 28.90
C ILE A 860 9.74 47.68 30.12
N GLU A 861 9.03 48.76 29.93
CA GLU A 861 8.37 49.49 31.02
C GLU A 861 7.29 48.64 31.71
N ASP A 862 6.63 47.75 30.96
CA ASP A 862 5.69 46.81 31.54
C ASP A 862 6.37 45.71 32.36
N TYR A 863 7.54 45.25 31.90
CA TYR A 863 8.37 44.32 32.68
C TYR A 863 8.85 44.95 33.99
N ILE A 864 9.34 46.19 33.98
CA ILE A 864 9.73 46.90 35.19
C ILE A 864 8.56 46.95 36.19
N LYS A 865 7.36 47.35 35.74
CA LYS A 865 6.18 47.40 36.60
C LYS A 865 5.77 46.02 37.13
N LYS A 866 5.99 44.96 36.33
CA LYS A 866 5.71 43.57 36.72
C LYS A 866 6.68 43.15 37.81
N VAL A 867 7.97 43.43 37.66
CA VAL A 867 9.02 43.15 38.65
C VAL A 867 8.75 43.92 39.95
N GLU A 868 8.45 45.24 39.87
CA GLU A 868 8.13 46.09 41.07
C GLU A 868 6.90 45.53 41.83
N ARG A 869 5.88 45.05 41.13
CA ARG A 869 4.70 44.43 41.77
C ARG A 869 5.06 43.13 42.46
N LEU A 870 5.87 42.28 41.81
CA LEU A 870 6.35 41.03 42.41
C LEU A 870 7.17 41.33 43.67
N GLN A 871 8.10 42.28 43.63
CA GLN A 871 8.89 42.71 44.81
C GLN A 871 8.02 43.20 45.95
N GLN A 872 7.00 44.03 45.64
CA GLN A 872 6.05 44.48 46.62
C GLN A 872 5.18 43.35 47.20
N GLN A 873 4.72 42.43 46.35
CA GLN A 873 3.90 41.28 46.75
C GLN A 873 4.66 40.39 47.70
N PHE A 874 5.89 40.06 47.37
CA PHE A 874 6.73 39.18 48.17
C PHE A 874 7.34 39.87 49.40
N SER A 875 7.47 41.21 49.43
CA SER A 875 7.90 41.97 50.60
C SER A 875 6.77 42.30 51.58
N SER A 876 5.49 42.27 51.16
CA SER A 876 4.33 42.67 51.92
C SER A 876 3.59 41.58 52.68
N ASN A 877 4.15 40.34 52.65
CA ASN A 877 3.61 39.22 53.41
C ASN A 877 4.14 39.17 54.88
N GLU A 878 4.38 40.35 55.50
CA GLU A 878 4.57 40.50 56.93
C GLU A 878 3.29 40.37 57.72
#